data_712eafe0edeefcc3272146dd6b3d4b01
#
_entry.id   712eafe0edeefcc3272146dd6b3d4b01
#
_cell.length_a   1.000
_cell.length_b   1.000
_cell.length_c   1.000
_cell.angle_alpha   90.00
_cell.angle_beta   90.00
_cell.angle_gamma   90.00
#
_symmetry.space_group_name_H-M   'P 1'
#
loop_
_entity.id
_entity.type
_entity.pdbx_description
1 polymer ?
#
loop_
_entity_poly.entity_id
_entity_poly.type
_entity_poly.pdbx_seq_one_letter_code
_entity_poly.pdbx_strand_id
1 'polypeptide(L)'
;MSLSYWFIPHTHWDREWYLSFQDFRFKLVASIDAIIDTLQRQPDFKHFMLDGQTIVLEDYLELRPERRQELEDLIQAGRIAVGPWYVQPDDLLVTGEALVRNLERGLRTARASGGVMSVGYLPDSFGHCSGLPSILQGFGIESASLMRGAGPELDKTFFGWSARSGSRVLVAYLIDSYGNGADLVMEPEALREGLAALLERQQGALLPEVPLLVMNGMDHRSIAADLPRTLKESGLGDRARIGPLDRYIEAGKGISGIPEWKGELRSCWRFPIIVGCTSSRRWIKKEDQAISSLLEREAEPLSALASWLGAQYQRVAIDLAWKHLLQNQPHDSICGCSIDEVHEDMRFRYAQARGLGENVAAQAAAAIAAQVDSSFAGSGETVAVAVNPGPSRSAALLSFPAENLPVDPVLVDAEGRRHPVQLLSEEGGSAVFFDEHFTTRQLKFVMGMVKEGKLLEFSVTDARASWESQSVLRIDLQLVERGYSRFDWNAWVRETLPLLETRGLTHVHAVGLRSGRKTALFAADLPSFGAKAFALAGGGAAGGPALHAGRRILENQRYRIRLLRDGSLEVLDRKLGLRLSGVNRIVDDGDRGDEYNYDAIPGDRAINAPYLRFPAMRRIRADVVESGPVRATLRIRAGYRLPASIGGDRALRARPKVNVEVVRFVSLTQSGDRIEFRTEIENQARDHRMRVHFPFPEESKESLAGGTFEAVTRPARPVPLPHGLQRPISPELGEEQPASTHPFTGFVACAAGAFTVGLLARGIREYEVLPGGRWIALTLFRSVGWLSRADLASRKANAGPDIPTPNAQEIGRQVFEYSLLPSGGAPD
;
A
#
# COMPACT_ATOMS: atom_id res chain seq x y z
N MET A 1 -24.40 30.52 -31.95
CA MET A 1 -23.05 30.15 -32.51
C MET A 1 -23.12 28.74 -33.02
N SER A 2 -22.41 28.40 -34.10
CA SER A 2 -22.38 27.02 -34.59
C SER A 2 -21.48 26.19 -33.68
N LEU A 3 -21.94 25.03 -33.27
CA LEU A 3 -21.19 24.05 -32.45
C LEU A 3 -19.84 23.72 -33.10
N SER A 4 -18.81 23.70 -32.28
CA SER A 4 -17.45 23.27 -32.69
C SER A 4 -17.00 22.02 -31.93
N TYR A 5 -16.05 21.31 -32.49
CA TYR A 5 -15.51 20.05 -31.99
C TYR A 5 -14.02 20.19 -31.75
N TRP A 6 -13.54 19.69 -30.60
CA TRP A 6 -12.13 19.68 -30.25
C TRP A 6 -11.65 18.25 -30.08
N PHE A 7 -10.85 17.79 -31.03
CA PHE A 7 -10.31 16.44 -31.07
C PHE A 7 -8.97 16.39 -30.34
N ILE A 8 -8.87 15.43 -29.41
CA ILE A 8 -7.62 15.07 -28.76
C ILE A 8 -7.30 13.62 -29.11
N PRO A 9 -6.47 13.41 -30.15
CA PRO A 9 -5.89 12.09 -30.40
C PRO A 9 -4.98 11.73 -29.24
N HIS A 10 -5.22 10.56 -28.64
CA HIS A 10 -4.47 10.10 -27.49
C HIS A 10 -4.47 8.57 -27.39
N THR A 11 -3.73 8.06 -26.45
CA THR A 11 -3.87 6.69 -25.93
C THR A 11 -3.98 6.76 -24.42
N HIS A 12 -4.72 5.87 -23.78
CA HIS A 12 -4.51 5.52 -22.37
C HIS A 12 -3.56 4.34 -22.35
N TRP A 13 -2.56 4.37 -21.48
CA TRP A 13 -1.52 3.37 -21.49
C TRP A 13 -1.27 2.80 -20.10
N ASP A 14 -1.87 1.61 -19.85
CA ASP A 14 -1.49 0.81 -18.71
C ASP A 14 -0.13 0.20 -18.97
N ARG A 15 0.81 0.49 -18.09
CA ARG A 15 2.16 -0.04 -18.19
C ARG A 15 2.21 -1.56 -18.06
N GLU A 16 1.31 -2.07 -17.22
CA GLU A 16 1.11 -3.48 -16.88
C GLU A 16 -0.31 -3.64 -16.31
N TRP A 17 -1.06 -4.64 -16.73
CA TRP A 17 -2.43 -4.91 -16.28
C TRP A 17 -2.86 -6.35 -16.57
N TYR A 18 -3.55 -6.61 -17.72
CA TYR A 18 -3.96 -7.94 -18.16
C TYR A 18 -2.89 -8.65 -19.00
N LEU A 19 -1.76 -8.01 -19.23
CA LEU A 19 -0.53 -8.55 -19.79
C LEU A 19 0.64 -8.08 -18.93
N SER A 20 1.77 -8.79 -19.03
CA SER A 20 2.99 -8.40 -18.34
C SER A 20 3.55 -7.07 -18.85
N PHE A 21 4.41 -6.45 -18.06
CA PHE A 21 5.09 -5.21 -18.45
C PHE A 21 5.79 -5.33 -19.81
N GLN A 22 6.50 -6.44 -20.06
CA GLN A 22 7.25 -6.58 -21.30
C GLN A 22 6.33 -6.77 -22.51
N ASP A 23 5.19 -7.45 -22.35
CA ASP A 23 4.23 -7.61 -23.44
C ASP A 23 3.61 -6.26 -23.83
N PHE A 24 3.20 -5.46 -22.83
CA PHE A 24 2.72 -4.09 -23.08
C PHE A 24 3.82 -3.19 -23.65
N ARG A 25 5.05 -3.33 -23.17
CA ARG A 25 6.18 -2.54 -23.65
C ARG A 25 6.44 -2.74 -25.15
N PHE A 26 6.36 -3.98 -25.65
CA PHE A 26 6.49 -4.23 -27.10
C PHE A 26 5.36 -3.59 -27.91
N LYS A 27 4.13 -3.59 -27.37
CA LYS A 27 3.01 -2.87 -28.00
C LYS A 27 3.23 -1.35 -27.95
N LEU A 28 3.75 -0.82 -26.83
CA LEU A 28 4.09 0.60 -26.69
C LEU A 28 5.10 1.04 -27.74
N VAL A 29 6.16 0.26 -27.95
CA VAL A 29 7.18 0.56 -28.97
C VAL A 29 6.54 0.66 -30.35
N ALA A 30 5.72 -0.31 -30.74
CA ALA A 30 5.02 -0.29 -32.03
C ALA A 30 4.08 0.92 -32.17
N SER A 31 3.38 1.28 -31.08
CA SER A 31 2.47 2.43 -31.05
C SER A 31 3.23 3.76 -31.17
N ILE A 32 4.31 3.96 -30.41
CA ILE A 32 5.09 5.20 -30.48
C ILE A 32 5.82 5.32 -31.82
N ASP A 33 6.36 4.22 -32.38
CA ASP A 33 6.92 4.23 -33.73
C ASP A 33 5.88 4.72 -34.73
N ALA A 34 4.65 4.19 -34.69
CA ALA A 34 3.57 4.61 -35.59
C ALA A 34 3.18 6.08 -35.39
N ILE A 35 3.16 6.58 -34.14
CA ILE A 35 2.88 7.98 -33.82
C ILE A 35 3.95 8.90 -34.40
N ILE A 36 5.23 8.62 -34.18
CA ILE A 36 6.36 9.42 -34.71
C ILE A 36 6.28 9.45 -36.24
N ASP A 37 6.18 8.29 -36.88
CA ASP A 37 6.12 8.15 -38.34
C ASP A 37 4.93 8.91 -38.92
N THR A 38 3.76 8.83 -38.31
CA THR A 38 2.55 9.53 -38.79
C THR A 38 2.71 11.04 -38.65
N LEU A 39 3.17 11.51 -37.51
CA LEU A 39 3.36 12.94 -37.29
C LEU A 39 4.42 13.54 -38.23
N GLN A 40 5.48 12.82 -38.51
CA GLN A 40 6.51 13.27 -39.48
C GLN A 40 5.98 13.33 -40.90
N ARG A 41 5.23 12.31 -41.35
CA ARG A 41 4.68 12.24 -42.70
C ARG A 41 3.49 13.13 -42.97
N GLN A 42 2.70 13.46 -41.92
CA GLN A 42 1.46 14.21 -42.03
C GLN A 42 1.51 15.51 -41.19
N PRO A 43 1.96 16.63 -41.76
CA PRO A 43 2.00 17.93 -41.09
C PRO A 43 0.63 18.44 -40.64
N ASP A 44 -0.46 17.96 -41.25
CA ASP A 44 -1.84 18.28 -40.87
C ASP A 44 -2.30 17.55 -39.62
N PHE A 45 -1.67 16.45 -39.22
CA PHE A 45 -1.89 15.82 -37.92
C PHE A 45 -1.20 16.63 -36.82
N LYS A 46 -1.90 17.60 -36.24
CA LYS A 46 -1.28 18.66 -35.45
C LYS A 46 -0.78 18.20 -34.08
N HIS A 47 -1.42 17.22 -33.44
CA HIS A 47 -1.17 16.91 -32.04
C HIS A 47 -1.53 15.48 -31.69
N PHE A 48 -0.77 14.87 -30.77
CA PHE A 48 -1.07 13.59 -30.12
C PHE A 48 -0.67 13.65 -28.65
N MET A 49 -1.48 13.11 -27.75
CA MET A 49 -1.24 13.09 -26.31
C MET A 49 -0.84 11.68 -25.83
N LEU A 50 0.36 11.57 -25.25
CA LEU A 50 0.86 10.34 -24.60
C LEU A 50 0.41 10.27 -23.15
N ASP A 51 -0.89 10.12 -22.93
CA ASP A 51 -1.56 9.76 -21.67
C ASP A 51 -1.17 10.55 -20.39
N GLY A 52 -0.63 11.74 -20.52
CA GLY A 52 -0.28 12.57 -19.35
C GLY A 52 0.79 11.97 -18.43
N GLN A 53 1.53 10.95 -18.84
CA GLN A 53 2.57 10.30 -18.05
C GLN A 53 3.89 10.20 -18.83
N THR A 54 5.02 10.16 -18.11
CA THR A 54 6.36 10.21 -18.71
C THR A 54 7.11 8.88 -18.69
N ILE A 55 6.65 7.90 -17.90
CA ILE A 55 7.31 6.59 -17.84
C ILE A 55 7.31 5.91 -19.20
N VAL A 56 6.30 6.16 -20.03
CA VAL A 56 6.22 5.65 -21.41
C VAL A 56 7.40 6.07 -22.29
N LEU A 57 8.01 7.24 -22.02
CA LEU A 57 9.22 7.70 -22.69
C LEU A 57 10.44 6.87 -22.28
N GLU A 58 10.60 6.60 -20.98
CA GLU A 58 11.68 5.76 -20.46
C GLU A 58 11.55 4.34 -21.05
N ASP A 59 10.37 3.75 -20.94
CA ASP A 59 10.07 2.39 -21.38
C ASP A 59 10.28 2.23 -22.90
N TYR A 60 9.95 3.25 -23.70
CA TYR A 60 10.21 3.29 -25.13
C TYR A 60 11.69 3.43 -25.47
N LEU A 61 12.34 4.44 -24.90
CA LEU A 61 13.72 4.81 -25.23
C LEU A 61 14.78 3.80 -24.74
N GLU A 62 14.45 2.93 -23.79
CA GLU A 62 15.30 1.80 -23.44
C GLU A 62 15.40 0.75 -24.58
N LEU A 63 14.37 0.63 -25.43
CA LEU A 63 14.35 -0.29 -26.59
C LEU A 63 14.63 0.41 -27.92
N ARG A 64 14.38 1.72 -27.99
CA ARG A 64 14.54 2.55 -29.19
C ARG A 64 15.39 3.80 -28.92
N PRO A 65 16.60 3.65 -28.37
CA PRO A 65 17.44 4.82 -28.05
C PRO A 65 17.80 5.66 -29.28
N GLU A 66 17.83 5.06 -30.47
CA GLU A 66 18.12 5.72 -31.75
C GLU A 66 17.05 6.72 -32.18
N ARG A 67 15.79 6.56 -31.70
CA ARG A 67 14.69 7.46 -32.05
C ARG A 67 14.47 8.61 -31.06
N ARG A 68 15.40 8.76 -30.12
CA ARG A 68 15.32 9.80 -29.10
C ARG A 68 15.12 11.19 -29.66
N GLN A 69 15.97 11.58 -30.61
CA GLN A 69 15.92 12.94 -31.17
C GLN A 69 14.61 13.23 -31.90
N GLU A 70 14.11 12.25 -32.67
CA GLU A 70 12.82 12.41 -33.37
C GLU A 70 11.65 12.62 -32.40
N LEU A 71 11.63 11.88 -31.32
CA LEU A 71 10.62 11.99 -30.29
C LEU A 71 10.71 13.33 -29.55
N GLU A 72 11.90 13.74 -29.13
CA GLU A 72 12.17 15.01 -28.44
C GLU A 72 11.84 16.22 -29.32
N ASP A 73 12.16 16.18 -30.62
CA ASP A 73 11.81 17.24 -31.57
C ASP A 73 10.28 17.40 -31.71
N LEU A 74 9.52 16.30 -31.74
CA LEU A 74 8.05 16.34 -31.78
C LEU A 74 7.44 16.87 -30.48
N ILE A 75 8.03 16.53 -29.33
CA ILE A 75 7.62 17.07 -28.02
C ILE A 75 7.91 18.57 -27.98
N GLN A 76 9.11 19.00 -28.35
CA GLN A 76 9.51 20.40 -28.37
C GLN A 76 8.65 21.24 -29.30
N ALA A 77 8.27 20.67 -30.43
CA ALA A 77 7.33 21.31 -31.38
C ALA A 77 5.89 21.36 -30.90
N GLY A 78 5.57 20.78 -29.74
CA GLY A 78 4.21 20.69 -29.18
C GLY A 78 3.29 19.74 -29.95
N ARG A 79 3.87 18.88 -30.82
CA ARG A 79 3.13 17.89 -31.58
C ARG A 79 2.85 16.61 -30.82
N ILE A 80 3.66 16.34 -29.77
CA ILE A 80 3.41 15.30 -28.79
C ILE A 80 3.34 15.93 -27.41
N ALA A 81 2.24 15.70 -26.66
CA ALA A 81 2.10 16.10 -25.27
C ALA A 81 2.48 14.95 -24.34
N VAL A 82 3.24 15.26 -23.29
CA VAL A 82 3.69 14.31 -22.27
C VAL A 82 3.61 14.92 -20.87
N GLY A 83 3.52 14.08 -19.84
CA GLY A 83 3.43 14.52 -18.45
C GLY A 83 2.09 15.12 -18.08
N PRO A 84 1.92 15.65 -16.87
CA PRO A 84 2.96 16.00 -15.88
C PRO A 84 3.39 14.85 -14.96
N TRP A 85 2.64 13.75 -14.93
CA TRP A 85 2.93 12.63 -14.05
C TRP A 85 4.12 11.80 -14.52
N TYR A 86 4.80 11.14 -13.59
CA TYR A 86 5.72 10.05 -13.94
C TYR A 86 4.93 8.78 -14.31
N VAL A 87 4.02 8.37 -13.44
CA VAL A 87 2.99 7.34 -13.66
C VAL A 87 1.62 7.88 -13.26
N GLN A 88 0.53 7.30 -13.75
CA GLN A 88 -0.83 7.63 -13.31
C GLN A 88 -1.22 6.79 -12.09
N PRO A 89 -1.17 7.33 -10.86
CA PRO A 89 -1.46 6.58 -9.65
C PRO A 89 -2.95 6.48 -9.35
N ASP A 90 -3.36 5.53 -8.49
CA ASP A 90 -4.57 5.71 -7.70
C ASP A 90 -4.22 6.59 -6.49
N ASP A 91 -4.70 7.84 -6.50
CA ASP A 91 -4.33 8.86 -5.53
C ASP A 91 -4.96 8.68 -4.14
N LEU A 92 -5.90 7.74 -3.98
CA LEU A 92 -6.47 7.32 -2.71
C LEU A 92 -5.62 6.25 -2.00
N LEU A 93 -4.75 5.54 -2.72
CA LEU A 93 -3.95 4.43 -2.20
C LEU A 93 -2.49 4.77 -1.94
N VAL A 94 -1.96 5.83 -2.54
CA VAL A 94 -0.59 6.29 -2.34
C VAL A 94 -0.51 7.39 -1.28
N THR A 95 0.70 7.71 -0.80
CA THR A 95 0.89 8.83 0.12
C THR A 95 0.92 10.17 -0.61
N GLY A 96 0.67 11.26 0.11
CA GLY A 96 0.76 12.61 -0.47
C GLY A 96 2.18 12.94 -0.95
N GLU A 97 3.21 12.49 -0.22
CA GLU A 97 4.59 12.65 -0.65
C GLU A 97 4.89 11.85 -1.91
N ALA A 98 4.33 10.64 -2.05
CA ALA A 98 4.47 9.87 -3.28
C ALA A 98 3.89 10.62 -4.50
N LEU A 99 2.73 11.30 -4.36
CA LEU A 99 2.16 12.14 -5.41
C LEU A 99 3.06 13.32 -5.76
N VAL A 100 3.66 13.96 -4.75
CA VAL A 100 4.65 15.05 -4.95
C VAL A 100 5.86 14.54 -5.72
N ARG A 101 6.44 13.38 -5.32
CA ARG A 101 7.61 12.78 -6.01
C ARG A 101 7.27 12.30 -7.42
N ASN A 102 6.06 11.84 -7.62
CA ASN A 102 5.54 11.45 -8.93
C ASN A 102 5.51 12.65 -9.88
N LEU A 103 4.89 13.77 -9.46
CA LEU A 103 4.87 15.01 -10.24
C LEU A 103 6.27 15.59 -10.45
N GLU A 104 7.10 15.64 -9.41
CA GLU A 104 8.47 16.13 -9.53
C GLU A 104 9.27 15.37 -10.60
N ARG A 105 9.21 14.04 -10.55
CA ARG A 105 9.89 13.19 -11.54
C ARG A 105 9.28 13.35 -12.92
N GLY A 106 7.95 13.31 -13.04
CA GLY A 106 7.26 13.47 -14.33
C GLY A 106 7.57 14.81 -14.99
N LEU A 107 7.44 15.92 -14.25
CA LEU A 107 7.77 17.25 -14.76
C LEU A 107 9.25 17.39 -15.15
N ARG A 108 10.16 16.79 -14.37
CA ARG A 108 11.60 16.79 -14.68
C ARG A 108 11.87 16.03 -15.97
N THR A 109 11.29 14.84 -16.12
CA THR A 109 11.45 14.01 -17.33
C THR A 109 10.86 14.69 -18.56
N ALA A 110 9.62 15.19 -18.47
CA ALA A 110 8.96 15.88 -19.58
C ALA A 110 9.74 17.12 -20.05
N ARG A 111 10.18 17.96 -19.12
CA ARG A 111 11.00 19.16 -19.44
C ARG A 111 12.32 18.79 -20.10
N ALA A 112 12.99 17.72 -19.64
CA ALA A 112 14.22 17.23 -20.25
C ALA A 112 13.99 16.71 -21.66
N SER A 113 12.78 16.21 -21.98
CA SER A 113 12.40 15.73 -23.31
C SER A 113 11.85 16.83 -24.23
N GLY A 114 11.79 18.10 -23.80
CA GLY A 114 11.46 19.24 -24.66
C GLY A 114 10.16 19.97 -24.34
N GLY A 115 9.27 19.45 -23.49
CA GLY A 115 8.01 20.12 -23.12
C GLY A 115 7.19 19.34 -22.12
N VAL A 116 6.22 20.01 -21.50
CA VAL A 116 5.32 19.39 -20.53
C VAL A 116 3.88 19.88 -20.73
N MET A 117 2.93 18.97 -20.68
CA MET A 117 1.51 19.29 -20.57
C MET A 117 1.21 19.67 -19.10
N SER A 118 0.75 20.91 -18.87
CA SER A 118 0.46 21.42 -17.52
C SER A 118 -1.01 21.21 -17.12
N VAL A 119 -1.48 19.96 -17.24
CA VAL A 119 -2.83 19.54 -16.84
C VAL A 119 -2.71 18.30 -15.96
N GLY A 120 -3.31 18.30 -14.78
CA GLY A 120 -3.41 17.13 -13.89
C GLY A 120 -4.32 16.07 -14.51
N TYR A 121 -3.85 15.38 -15.54
CA TYR A 121 -4.62 14.39 -16.30
C TYR A 121 -4.59 13.03 -15.60
N LEU A 122 -5.73 12.59 -15.07
CA LEU A 122 -5.95 11.29 -14.42
C LEU A 122 -7.29 10.72 -14.92
N PRO A 123 -7.30 10.10 -16.10
CA PRO A 123 -8.57 9.70 -16.76
C PRO A 123 -9.18 8.47 -16.09
N ASP A 124 -8.39 7.54 -15.57
CA ASP A 124 -8.88 6.23 -15.11
C ASP A 124 -8.64 5.90 -13.63
N SER A 125 -8.01 6.77 -12.83
CA SER A 125 -7.88 6.58 -11.37
C SER A 125 -9.26 6.41 -10.70
N PHE A 126 -9.34 5.50 -9.71
CA PHE A 126 -10.61 4.99 -9.17
C PHE A 126 -11.27 5.90 -8.12
N GLY A 127 -11.32 7.16 -8.38
CA GLY A 127 -11.72 8.25 -7.51
C GLY A 127 -10.53 9.12 -7.14
N HIS A 128 -10.79 10.26 -6.47
CA HIS A 128 -9.74 11.25 -6.23
C HIS A 128 -9.76 11.80 -4.82
N CYS A 129 -8.56 11.96 -4.25
CA CYS A 129 -8.36 12.52 -2.92
C CYS A 129 -8.59 14.04 -2.90
N SER A 130 -9.16 14.55 -1.81
CA SER A 130 -9.45 15.96 -1.61
C SER A 130 -8.22 16.88 -1.60
N GLY A 131 -7.03 16.34 -1.34
CA GLY A 131 -5.77 17.08 -1.32
C GLY A 131 -5.16 17.34 -2.71
N LEU A 132 -5.65 16.67 -3.77
CA LEU A 132 -5.06 16.74 -5.10
C LEU A 132 -4.99 18.17 -5.69
N PRO A 133 -6.01 19.05 -5.55
CA PRO A 133 -5.90 20.44 -5.99
C PRO A 133 -4.74 21.20 -5.34
N SER A 134 -4.44 20.93 -4.07
CA SER A 134 -3.30 21.56 -3.38
C SER A 134 -1.97 21.10 -3.94
N ILE A 135 -1.85 19.81 -4.23
CA ILE A 135 -0.64 19.24 -4.81
C ILE A 135 -0.38 19.81 -6.20
N LEU A 136 -1.41 19.81 -7.06
CA LEU A 136 -1.31 20.38 -8.41
C LEU A 136 -0.89 21.85 -8.39
N GLN A 137 -1.56 22.69 -7.58
CA GLN A 137 -1.19 24.10 -7.44
C GLN A 137 0.21 24.30 -6.87
N GLY A 138 0.68 23.42 -5.98
CA GLY A 138 2.07 23.44 -5.48
C GLY A 138 3.12 23.33 -6.59
N PHE A 139 2.76 22.75 -7.73
CA PHE A 139 3.58 22.67 -8.94
C PHE A 139 3.23 23.70 -10.02
N GLY A 140 2.31 24.65 -9.74
CA GLY A 140 1.84 25.63 -10.69
C GLY A 140 0.87 25.08 -11.74
N ILE A 141 0.22 23.94 -11.47
CA ILE A 141 -0.78 23.32 -12.34
C ILE A 141 -2.17 23.78 -11.86
N GLU A 142 -2.86 24.58 -12.67
CA GLU A 142 -4.12 25.23 -12.32
C GLU A 142 -5.35 24.46 -12.84
N SER A 143 -5.14 23.36 -13.56
CA SER A 143 -6.22 22.60 -14.18
C SER A 143 -6.01 21.10 -14.05
N ALA A 144 -7.12 20.37 -14.11
CA ALA A 144 -7.13 18.91 -14.16
C ALA A 144 -8.10 18.41 -15.22
N SER A 145 -7.95 17.13 -15.58
CA SER A 145 -8.95 16.44 -16.40
C SER A 145 -9.14 15.04 -15.83
N LEU A 146 -10.39 14.70 -15.51
CA LEU A 146 -10.76 13.52 -14.72
C LEU A 146 -12.02 12.88 -15.30
N MET A 147 -12.20 11.57 -15.08
CA MET A 147 -13.42 10.85 -15.48
C MET A 147 -14.23 10.35 -14.28
N ARG A 148 -13.58 9.65 -13.34
CA ARG A 148 -14.27 8.94 -12.27
C ARG A 148 -14.53 9.80 -11.03
N GLY A 149 -15.48 9.42 -10.22
CA GLY A 149 -15.69 9.97 -8.88
C GLY A 149 -16.65 11.16 -8.78
N ALA A 150 -17.05 11.77 -9.88
CA ALA A 150 -17.98 12.91 -9.88
C ALA A 150 -19.42 12.46 -9.59
N GLY A 151 -20.12 13.19 -8.72
CA GLY A 151 -21.52 12.97 -8.37
C GLY A 151 -22.51 13.64 -9.32
N PRO A 152 -23.82 13.47 -9.08
CA PRO A 152 -24.87 14.04 -9.92
C PRO A 152 -24.91 15.58 -9.91
N GLU A 153 -24.34 16.21 -8.88
CA GLU A 153 -24.19 17.67 -8.76
C GLU A 153 -23.15 18.25 -9.72
N LEU A 154 -22.28 17.42 -10.28
CA LEU A 154 -21.26 17.76 -11.26
C LEU A 154 -21.71 17.33 -12.65
N ASP A 155 -22.72 17.99 -13.18
CA ASP A 155 -23.42 17.66 -14.42
C ASP A 155 -22.92 18.41 -15.66
N LYS A 156 -21.84 19.21 -15.53
CA LYS A 156 -21.29 20.01 -16.64
C LYS A 156 -19.90 19.49 -17.06
N THR A 157 -19.50 19.83 -18.28
CA THR A 157 -18.19 19.47 -18.84
C THR A 157 -17.01 20.19 -18.16
N PHE A 158 -17.31 21.19 -17.32
CA PHE A 158 -16.33 21.84 -16.44
C PHE A 158 -16.91 22.06 -15.06
N PHE A 159 -16.02 21.98 -14.06
CA PHE A 159 -16.32 22.37 -12.69
C PHE A 159 -15.08 22.89 -11.98
N GLY A 160 -15.29 23.69 -10.94
CA GLY A 160 -14.21 24.10 -10.04
C GLY A 160 -14.05 23.05 -8.92
N TRP A 161 -12.82 22.65 -8.64
CA TRP A 161 -12.53 21.71 -7.56
C TRP A 161 -11.56 22.30 -6.56
N SER A 162 -11.98 22.34 -5.29
CA SER A 162 -11.23 22.96 -4.20
C SER A 162 -10.83 21.97 -3.12
N ALA A 163 -9.58 22.07 -2.67
CA ALA A 163 -9.09 21.40 -1.47
C ALA A 163 -9.50 22.19 -0.20
N ARG A 164 -9.29 21.55 0.96
CA ARG A 164 -9.51 22.17 2.28
C ARG A 164 -8.63 23.42 2.49
N SER A 165 -7.41 23.40 1.96
CA SER A 165 -6.46 24.54 1.97
C SER A 165 -6.96 25.81 1.31
N GLY A 166 -7.99 25.71 0.45
CA GLY A 166 -8.45 26.79 -0.44
C GLY A 166 -7.85 26.75 -1.84
N SER A 167 -6.87 25.87 -2.10
CA SER A 167 -6.35 25.64 -3.43
C SER A 167 -7.46 25.14 -4.35
N ARG A 168 -7.56 25.70 -5.57
CA ARG A 168 -8.63 25.40 -6.53
C ARG A 168 -8.07 25.18 -7.92
N VAL A 169 -8.53 24.13 -8.59
CA VAL A 169 -8.22 23.84 -10.00
C VAL A 169 -9.50 23.85 -10.83
N LEU A 170 -9.38 24.23 -12.12
CA LEU A 170 -10.45 24.04 -13.09
C LEU A 170 -10.37 22.62 -13.65
N VAL A 171 -11.46 21.88 -13.57
CA VAL A 171 -11.51 20.51 -14.08
C VAL A 171 -12.26 20.48 -15.41
N ALA A 172 -11.61 19.97 -16.47
CA ALA A 172 -12.27 19.51 -17.68
C ALA A 172 -12.75 18.07 -17.41
N TYR A 173 -14.07 17.94 -17.23
CA TYR A 173 -14.68 16.68 -16.85
C TYR A 173 -14.93 15.81 -18.09
N LEU A 174 -14.35 14.62 -18.11
CA LEU A 174 -14.53 13.61 -19.16
C LEU A 174 -15.88 12.91 -18.97
N ILE A 175 -16.95 13.69 -19.06
CA ILE A 175 -18.32 13.34 -18.65
C ILE A 175 -18.94 12.19 -19.46
N ASP A 176 -18.38 11.91 -20.64
CA ASP A 176 -18.80 10.81 -21.52
C ASP A 176 -17.66 9.84 -21.85
N SER A 177 -16.72 9.63 -20.92
CA SER A 177 -15.50 8.82 -21.01
C SER A 177 -14.30 9.52 -21.68
N TYR A 178 -13.10 9.05 -21.30
CA TYR A 178 -11.85 9.39 -22.00
C TYR A 178 -11.72 8.70 -23.36
N GLY A 179 -12.66 7.81 -23.70
CA GLY A 179 -12.72 7.12 -25.00
C GLY A 179 -13.93 7.51 -25.84
N ASN A 180 -14.60 8.60 -25.55
CA ASN A 180 -15.88 8.98 -26.19
C ASN A 180 -15.79 9.13 -27.72
N GLY A 181 -14.61 9.32 -28.28
CA GLY A 181 -14.35 9.40 -29.71
C GLY A 181 -13.51 8.25 -30.27
N ALA A 182 -13.29 7.18 -29.48
CA ALA A 182 -12.43 6.07 -29.86
C ALA A 182 -12.99 5.24 -31.03
N ASP A 183 -14.30 5.05 -31.05
CA ASP A 183 -15.00 4.19 -32.02
C ASP A 183 -15.65 4.98 -33.17
N LEU A 184 -15.32 6.27 -33.29
CA LEU A 184 -15.76 7.06 -34.44
C LEU A 184 -15.20 6.47 -35.72
N VAL A 185 -16.07 6.13 -36.64
CA VAL A 185 -15.68 5.60 -37.96
C VAL A 185 -15.03 6.72 -38.79
N MET A 186 -13.83 6.45 -39.32
CA MET A 186 -13.04 7.42 -40.11
C MET A 186 -13.48 7.51 -41.56
N GLU A 187 -14.82 7.62 -41.77
CA GLU A 187 -15.48 7.92 -43.03
C GLU A 187 -16.29 9.18 -42.87
N PRO A 188 -16.30 10.13 -43.80
CA PRO A 188 -16.86 11.48 -43.61
C PRO A 188 -18.31 11.55 -43.17
N GLU A 189 -19.18 10.69 -43.67
CA GLU A 189 -20.63 10.63 -43.29
C GLU A 189 -20.81 9.98 -41.94
N ALA A 190 -20.20 8.82 -41.73
CA ALA A 190 -20.23 8.08 -40.46
C ALA A 190 -19.65 8.92 -39.31
N LEU A 191 -18.59 9.68 -39.56
CA LEU A 191 -18.03 10.60 -38.58
C LEU A 191 -19.06 11.68 -38.17
N ARG A 192 -19.77 12.29 -39.13
CA ARG A 192 -20.82 13.29 -38.80
C ARG A 192 -21.96 12.70 -37.99
N GLU A 193 -22.39 11.48 -38.31
CA GLU A 193 -23.42 10.76 -37.54
C GLU A 193 -22.94 10.43 -36.13
N GLY A 194 -21.71 9.92 -35.98
CA GLY A 194 -21.11 9.65 -34.67
C GLY A 194 -20.96 10.91 -33.82
N LEU A 195 -20.56 12.04 -34.42
CA LEU A 195 -20.47 13.32 -33.72
C LEU A 195 -21.86 13.87 -33.31
N ALA A 196 -22.89 13.64 -34.11
CA ALA A 196 -24.25 13.99 -33.75
C ALA A 196 -24.78 13.19 -32.57
N ALA A 197 -24.51 11.87 -32.54
CA ALA A 197 -24.84 11.01 -31.42
C ALA A 197 -24.06 11.38 -30.15
N LEU A 198 -22.78 11.73 -30.28
CA LEU A 198 -21.95 12.20 -29.16
C LEU A 198 -22.51 13.54 -28.60
N LEU A 199 -22.91 14.43 -29.44
CA LEU A 199 -23.57 15.67 -29.04
C LEU A 199 -24.89 15.43 -28.30
N GLU A 200 -25.74 14.54 -28.79
CA GLU A 200 -27.00 14.18 -28.16
C GLU A 200 -26.80 13.69 -26.73
N ARG A 201 -25.79 12.83 -26.51
CA ARG A 201 -25.43 12.34 -25.18
C ARG A 201 -24.94 13.42 -24.21
N GLN A 202 -24.29 14.46 -24.74
CA GLN A 202 -23.65 15.51 -23.91
C GLN A 202 -24.35 16.86 -23.92
N GLN A 203 -25.36 17.08 -24.76
CA GLN A 203 -25.96 18.40 -24.96
C GLN A 203 -26.44 19.10 -23.68
N GLY A 204 -26.92 18.33 -22.68
CA GLY A 204 -27.34 18.87 -21.38
C GLY A 204 -26.18 19.26 -20.46
N ALA A 205 -24.98 18.79 -20.76
CA ALA A 205 -23.77 19.04 -19.98
C ALA A 205 -22.87 20.11 -20.57
N LEU A 206 -23.04 20.42 -21.87
CA LEU A 206 -22.20 21.40 -22.55
C LEU A 206 -22.44 22.80 -22.00
N LEU A 207 -21.33 23.52 -21.84
CA LEU A 207 -21.36 24.96 -21.53
C LEU A 207 -21.41 25.80 -22.80
N PRO A 208 -22.03 26.99 -22.75
CA PRO A 208 -22.03 27.90 -23.89
C PRO A 208 -20.61 28.23 -24.36
N GLU A 209 -20.41 28.25 -25.68
CA GLU A 209 -19.13 28.62 -26.32
C GLU A 209 -17.97 27.62 -26.14
N VAL A 210 -18.17 26.55 -25.39
CA VAL A 210 -17.17 25.47 -25.24
C VAL A 210 -17.35 24.48 -26.39
N PRO A 211 -16.25 24.08 -27.08
CA PRO A 211 -16.31 23.01 -28.07
C PRO A 211 -16.73 21.68 -27.43
N LEU A 212 -17.40 20.82 -28.20
CA LEU A 212 -17.57 19.43 -27.78
C LEU A 212 -16.20 18.72 -27.76
N LEU A 213 -15.81 18.18 -26.60
CA LEU A 213 -14.57 17.43 -26.46
C LEU A 213 -14.73 16.04 -27.06
N VAL A 214 -13.84 15.68 -27.97
CA VAL A 214 -13.77 14.37 -28.60
C VAL A 214 -12.42 13.75 -28.29
N MET A 215 -12.42 12.83 -27.34
CA MET A 215 -11.25 12.06 -26.94
C MET A 215 -11.08 10.89 -27.91
N ASN A 216 -10.22 11.08 -28.92
CA ASN A 216 -10.03 10.11 -30.00
C ASN A 216 -8.87 9.16 -29.67
N GLY A 217 -9.14 8.30 -28.73
CA GLY A 217 -8.23 7.27 -28.23
C GLY A 217 -8.90 6.44 -27.15
N MET A 218 -8.23 5.41 -26.71
CA MET A 218 -8.68 4.47 -25.67
C MET A 218 -7.47 3.65 -25.19
N ASP A 219 -7.68 2.67 -24.33
CA ASP A 219 -6.65 1.77 -23.80
C ASP A 219 -5.86 1.13 -24.94
N HIS A 220 -4.54 1.36 -24.91
CA HIS A 220 -3.56 0.76 -25.82
C HIS A 220 -3.85 0.94 -27.32
N ARG A 221 -4.70 1.89 -27.70
CA ARG A 221 -4.97 2.21 -29.11
C ARG A 221 -3.85 3.04 -29.71
N SER A 222 -3.49 2.69 -30.94
CA SER A 222 -2.56 3.46 -31.77
C SER A 222 -3.25 4.67 -32.41
N ILE A 223 -2.47 5.52 -33.03
CA ILE A 223 -2.91 6.75 -33.72
C ILE A 223 -3.86 6.44 -34.90
N ALA A 224 -4.99 7.14 -34.96
CA ALA A 224 -5.92 7.13 -36.09
C ALA A 224 -5.40 8.01 -37.22
N ALA A 225 -4.48 7.49 -38.05
CA ALA A 225 -3.75 8.25 -39.07
C ALA A 225 -4.64 8.96 -40.10
N ASP A 226 -5.86 8.47 -40.33
CA ASP A 226 -6.81 9.06 -41.29
C ASP A 226 -7.59 10.25 -40.73
N LEU A 227 -7.53 10.53 -39.43
CA LEU A 227 -8.35 11.56 -38.79
C LEU A 227 -8.25 12.94 -39.48
N PRO A 228 -7.09 13.52 -39.80
CA PRO A 228 -7.01 14.83 -40.48
C PRO A 228 -7.68 14.85 -41.84
N ARG A 229 -7.53 13.80 -42.62
CA ARG A 229 -8.13 13.63 -43.95
C ARG A 229 -9.66 13.56 -43.80
N THR A 230 -10.15 12.71 -42.92
CA THR A 230 -11.58 12.52 -42.69
C THR A 230 -12.25 13.81 -42.17
N LEU A 231 -11.61 14.56 -41.27
CA LEU A 231 -12.10 15.86 -40.83
C LEU A 231 -12.22 16.87 -41.97
N LYS A 232 -11.24 16.92 -42.88
CA LYS A 232 -11.26 17.78 -44.04
C LYS A 232 -12.41 17.42 -45.00
N GLU A 233 -12.58 16.14 -45.28
CA GLU A 233 -13.59 15.60 -46.19
C GLU A 233 -15.02 15.65 -45.60
N SER A 234 -15.15 15.67 -44.26
CA SER A 234 -16.46 15.73 -43.57
C SER A 234 -17.23 17.02 -43.76
N GLY A 235 -16.62 18.06 -44.29
CA GLY A 235 -17.27 19.38 -44.48
C GLY A 235 -17.45 20.15 -43.18
N LEU A 236 -16.86 19.74 -42.09
CA LEU A 236 -16.91 20.44 -40.79
C LEU A 236 -16.07 21.74 -40.82
N GLY A 237 -15.04 21.82 -41.68
CA GLY A 237 -14.17 22.97 -41.79
C GLY A 237 -13.54 23.36 -40.44
N ASP A 238 -13.50 24.69 -40.18
CA ASP A 238 -12.92 25.21 -38.91
C ASP A 238 -13.70 24.84 -37.64
N ARG A 239 -14.85 24.19 -37.77
CA ARG A 239 -15.62 23.71 -36.61
C ARG A 239 -15.02 22.48 -35.96
N ALA A 240 -14.16 21.74 -36.65
CA ALA A 240 -13.45 20.56 -36.11
C ALA A 240 -11.95 20.81 -36.10
N ARG A 241 -11.35 20.75 -34.92
CA ARG A 241 -9.92 21.03 -34.71
C ARG A 241 -9.24 19.93 -33.94
N ILE A 242 -8.05 19.55 -34.36
CA ILE A 242 -7.12 18.70 -33.58
C ILE A 242 -6.22 19.64 -32.78
N GLY A 243 -6.16 19.45 -31.46
CA GLY A 243 -5.35 20.30 -30.59
C GLY A 243 -5.09 19.70 -29.22
N PRO A 244 -4.22 20.34 -28.42
CA PRO A 244 -3.84 19.88 -27.09
C PRO A 244 -4.92 20.17 -26.05
N LEU A 245 -4.91 19.38 -24.96
CA LEU A 245 -5.90 19.43 -23.87
C LEU A 245 -5.86 20.76 -23.12
N ASP A 246 -4.69 21.33 -22.88
CA ASP A 246 -4.54 22.64 -22.21
C ASP A 246 -5.26 23.77 -22.98
N ARG A 247 -5.21 23.74 -24.31
CA ARG A 247 -5.94 24.72 -25.15
C ARG A 247 -7.45 24.53 -25.12
N TYR A 248 -7.92 23.28 -24.98
CA TYR A 248 -9.33 23.03 -24.72
C TYR A 248 -9.76 23.61 -23.37
N ILE A 249 -8.95 23.42 -22.33
CA ILE A 249 -9.25 23.94 -21.00
C ILE A 249 -9.28 25.49 -20.97
N GLU A 250 -8.45 26.14 -21.76
CA GLU A 250 -8.52 27.60 -21.90
C GLU A 250 -9.92 28.09 -22.31
N ALA A 251 -10.64 27.33 -23.13
CA ALA A 251 -12.03 27.68 -23.51
C ALA A 251 -13.01 27.62 -22.33
N GLY A 252 -12.68 26.86 -21.28
CA GLY A 252 -13.47 26.79 -20.04
C GLY A 252 -13.13 27.88 -19.02
N LYS A 253 -12.01 28.57 -19.19
CA LYS A 253 -11.60 29.64 -18.27
C LYS A 253 -12.53 30.87 -18.39
N GLY A 254 -12.95 31.39 -17.24
CA GLY A 254 -13.80 32.57 -17.17
C GLY A 254 -15.29 32.35 -17.42
N ILE A 255 -15.71 31.11 -17.69
CA ILE A 255 -17.15 30.80 -17.81
C ILE A 255 -17.77 30.89 -16.42
N SER A 256 -18.85 31.66 -16.32
CA SER A 256 -19.61 31.77 -15.07
C SER A 256 -20.63 30.63 -14.92
N GLY A 257 -20.95 30.28 -13.67
CA GLY A 257 -22.02 29.32 -13.40
C GLY A 257 -21.60 27.85 -13.57
N ILE A 258 -20.31 27.57 -13.60
CA ILE A 258 -19.82 26.16 -13.49
C ILE A 258 -20.05 25.63 -12.07
N PRO A 259 -20.35 24.33 -11.90
CA PRO A 259 -20.45 23.72 -10.57
C PRO A 259 -19.14 23.87 -9.79
N GLU A 260 -19.26 23.96 -8.47
CA GLU A 260 -18.12 23.98 -7.56
C GLU A 260 -18.19 22.77 -6.63
N TRP A 261 -17.05 22.12 -6.44
CA TRP A 261 -16.89 20.96 -5.55
C TRP A 261 -15.79 21.20 -4.53
N LYS A 262 -15.99 20.66 -3.34
CA LYS A 262 -14.97 20.65 -2.30
C LYS A 262 -14.94 19.27 -1.62
N GLY A 263 -13.76 18.66 -1.56
CA GLY A 263 -13.58 17.34 -0.94
C GLY A 263 -13.20 16.26 -1.96
N GLU A 264 -13.35 15.00 -1.53
CA GLU A 264 -13.04 13.82 -2.37
C GLU A 264 -14.04 13.66 -3.52
N LEU A 265 -13.58 13.11 -4.63
CA LEU A 265 -14.44 12.67 -5.73
C LEU A 265 -14.55 11.15 -5.66
N ARG A 266 -15.65 10.64 -5.07
CA ARG A 266 -15.85 9.21 -4.79
C ARG A 266 -17.27 8.72 -5.07
N SER A 267 -17.97 9.35 -5.99
CA SER A 267 -19.28 8.90 -6.42
C SER A 267 -19.17 7.90 -7.57
N CYS A 268 -19.91 6.81 -7.48
CA CYS A 268 -20.09 5.87 -8.59
C CYS A 268 -21.29 6.26 -9.47
N TRP A 269 -21.72 7.52 -9.46
CA TRP A 269 -22.93 7.97 -10.15
C TRP A 269 -22.89 7.72 -11.65
N ARG A 270 -21.81 8.12 -12.29
CA ARG A 270 -21.65 8.02 -13.75
C ARG A 270 -20.73 6.86 -14.16
N PHE A 271 -19.62 6.71 -13.46
CA PHE A 271 -18.63 5.67 -13.71
C PHE A 271 -18.33 4.89 -12.44
N PRO A 272 -18.08 3.58 -12.54
CA PRO A 272 -17.61 2.79 -11.40
C PRO A 272 -16.32 3.37 -10.81
N ILE A 273 -16.22 3.34 -9.48
CA ILE A 273 -14.99 3.71 -8.74
C ILE A 273 -14.32 2.50 -8.08
N ILE A 274 -14.85 1.32 -8.32
CA ILE A 274 -14.27 0.01 -8.06
C ILE A 274 -13.57 -0.11 -6.70
N VAL A 275 -14.34 0.18 -5.66
CA VAL A 275 -13.86 0.39 -4.28
C VAL A 275 -13.17 -0.81 -3.63
N GLY A 276 -13.37 -2.04 -4.13
CA GLY A 276 -12.75 -3.25 -3.59
C GLY A 276 -11.24 -3.31 -3.78
N CYS A 277 -10.69 -2.50 -4.68
CA CYS A 277 -9.25 -2.34 -4.87
C CYS A 277 -8.51 -1.90 -3.60
N THR A 278 -9.19 -1.25 -2.66
CA THR A 278 -8.61 -0.84 -1.37
C THR A 278 -8.17 -2.02 -0.50
N SER A 279 -8.77 -3.18 -0.67
CA SER A 279 -8.52 -4.40 0.13
C SER A 279 -8.10 -5.63 -0.69
N SER A 280 -8.04 -5.52 -2.01
CA SER A 280 -7.50 -6.55 -2.89
C SER A 280 -5.97 -6.62 -2.75
N ARG A 281 -5.39 -7.84 -2.82
CA ARG A 281 -3.95 -8.07 -2.71
C ARG A 281 -3.28 -7.18 -1.66
N ARG A 282 -3.75 -7.27 -0.44
CA ARG A 282 -3.35 -6.41 0.68
C ARG A 282 -1.84 -6.25 0.85
N TRP A 283 -1.05 -7.28 0.53
CA TRP A 283 0.39 -7.23 0.67
C TRP A 283 1.03 -6.06 -0.11
N ILE A 284 0.45 -5.67 -1.26
CA ILE A 284 0.90 -4.53 -2.07
C ILE A 284 0.81 -3.24 -1.26
N LYS A 285 -0.38 -2.97 -0.68
CA LYS A 285 -0.65 -1.78 0.14
C LYS A 285 0.23 -1.72 1.39
N LYS A 286 0.53 -2.89 1.97
CA LYS A 286 1.45 -3.01 3.11
C LYS A 286 2.87 -2.66 2.72
N GLU A 287 3.39 -3.21 1.62
CA GLU A 287 4.74 -2.95 1.13
C GLU A 287 4.89 -1.49 0.71
N ASP A 288 3.93 -0.95 -0.05
CA ASP A 288 3.92 0.45 -0.47
C ASP A 288 3.99 1.40 0.73
N GLN A 289 3.09 1.21 1.72
CA GLN A 289 3.09 2.05 2.93
C GLN A 289 4.38 1.91 3.74
N ALA A 290 4.93 0.71 3.85
CA ALA A 290 6.14 0.48 4.63
C ALA A 290 7.35 1.19 3.98
N ILE A 291 7.47 1.09 2.65
CA ILE A 291 8.58 1.70 1.91
C ILE A 291 8.40 3.22 1.82
N SER A 292 7.17 3.71 1.57
CA SER A 292 6.88 5.14 1.65
C SER A 292 7.27 5.70 3.01
N SER A 293 6.85 5.04 4.11
CA SER A 293 7.23 5.47 5.47
C SER A 293 8.74 5.43 5.70
N LEU A 294 9.44 4.42 5.19
CA LEU A 294 10.91 4.33 5.27
C LEU A 294 11.57 5.51 4.56
N LEU A 295 11.14 5.84 3.34
CA LEU A 295 11.73 6.94 2.57
C LEU A 295 11.39 8.31 3.16
N GLU A 296 10.12 8.55 3.49
CA GLU A 296 9.61 9.84 3.96
C GLU A 296 10.03 10.18 5.38
N ARG A 297 10.13 9.18 6.26
CA ARG A 297 10.26 9.41 7.71
C ARG A 297 11.59 8.97 8.29
N GLU A 298 12.37 8.19 7.56
CA GLU A 298 13.65 7.66 8.03
C GLU A 298 14.78 7.99 7.07
N ALA A 299 14.82 7.42 5.87
CA ALA A 299 15.95 7.49 4.97
C ALA A 299 16.34 8.94 4.59
N GLU A 300 15.38 9.68 4.06
CA GLU A 300 15.66 11.05 3.61
C GLU A 300 15.86 12.02 4.79
N PRO A 301 15.03 12.05 5.84
CA PRO A 301 15.26 12.91 6.99
C PRO A 301 16.57 12.61 7.73
N LEU A 302 16.93 11.35 7.92
CA LEU A 302 18.22 10.98 8.53
C LEU A 302 19.38 11.40 7.65
N SER A 303 19.31 11.20 6.32
CA SER A 303 20.34 11.62 5.39
C SER A 303 20.51 13.14 5.38
N ALA A 304 19.41 13.90 5.49
CA ALA A 304 19.44 15.36 5.61
C ALA A 304 20.11 15.79 6.93
N LEU A 305 19.71 15.21 8.06
CA LEU A 305 20.33 15.49 9.37
C LEU A 305 21.82 15.14 9.38
N ALA A 306 22.20 13.99 8.85
CA ALA A 306 23.59 13.58 8.75
C ALA A 306 24.42 14.54 7.89
N SER A 307 23.82 15.09 6.82
CA SER A 307 24.50 16.05 5.95
C SER A 307 24.81 17.38 6.65
N TRP A 308 23.96 17.83 7.56
CA TRP A 308 24.25 19.00 8.40
C TRP A 308 25.41 18.76 9.36
N LEU A 309 25.69 17.50 9.69
CA LEU A 309 26.84 17.08 10.50
C LEU A 309 28.07 16.74 9.67
N GLY A 310 28.07 17.03 8.35
CA GLY A 310 29.19 16.86 7.44
C GLY A 310 29.23 15.56 6.65
N ALA A 311 28.23 14.69 6.77
CA ALA A 311 28.12 13.50 5.93
C ALA A 311 27.59 13.85 4.51
N GLN A 312 27.79 12.96 3.56
CA GLN A 312 27.26 13.14 2.20
C GLN A 312 25.75 12.87 2.17
N TYR A 313 24.96 13.82 1.64
CA TYR A 313 23.55 13.59 1.36
C TYR A 313 23.35 12.59 0.21
N GLN A 314 22.59 11.52 0.45
CA GLN A 314 22.46 10.37 -0.46
C GLN A 314 21.39 10.58 -1.54
N ARG A 315 21.41 11.73 -2.22
CA ARG A 315 20.39 12.15 -3.19
C ARG A 315 20.09 11.12 -4.27
N VAL A 316 21.12 10.55 -4.89
CA VAL A 316 20.95 9.61 -6.02
C VAL A 316 20.30 8.31 -5.57
N ALA A 317 20.71 7.78 -4.41
CA ALA A 317 20.13 6.55 -3.85
C ALA A 317 18.66 6.76 -3.46
N ILE A 318 18.33 7.90 -2.86
CA ILE A 318 16.95 8.27 -2.49
C ILE A 318 16.10 8.44 -3.76
N ASP A 319 16.57 9.15 -4.78
CA ASP A 319 15.84 9.33 -6.05
C ASP A 319 15.61 7.98 -6.78
N LEU A 320 16.58 7.06 -6.72
CA LEU A 320 16.44 5.73 -7.29
C LEU A 320 15.45 4.85 -6.49
N ALA A 321 15.46 4.94 -5.16
CA ALA A 321 14.50 4.26 -4.31
C ALA A 321 13.06 4.72 -4.61
N TRP A 322 12.85 6.04 -4.71
CA TRP A 322 11.58 6.61 -5.15
C TRP A 322 11.18 6.14 -6.55
N LYS A 323 12.12 6.08 -7.50
CA LYS A 323 11.84 5.57 -8.85
C LYS A 323 11.24 4.17 -8.80
N HIS A 324 11.87 3.24 -8.08
CA HIS A 324 11.38 1.86 -7.96
C HIS A 324 10.02 1.79 -7.26
N LEU A 325 9.79 2.62 -6.24
CA LEU A 325 8.50 2.69 -5.56
C LEU A 325 7.40 3.20 -6.50
N LEU A 326 7.64 4.32 -7.18
CA LEU A 326 6.69 4.94 -8.10
C LEU A 326 6.31 4.02 -9.28
N GLN A 327 7.26 3.18 -9.74
CA GLN A 327 6.99 2.18 -10.78
C GLN A 327 5.99 1.09 -10.34
N ASN A 328 5.69 0.97 -9.04
CA ASN A 328 4.67 0.09 -8.49
C ASN A 328 3.34 0.81 -8.23
N GLN A 329 3.25 2.11 -8.50
CA GLN A 329 2.08 2.94 -8.21
C GLN A 329 1.19 3.32 -9.40
N PRO A 330 1.39 2.84 -10.66
CA PRO A 330 0.30 2.89 -11.64
C PRO A 330 -0.98 2.35 -11.02
N HIS A 331 -2.13 2.90 -11.40
CA HIS A 331 -3.39 2.60 -10.70
C HIS A 331 -3.71 1.10 -10.65
N ASP A 332 -3.57 0.34 -11.73
CA ASP A 332 -3.80 -1.11 -11.72
C ASP A 332 -2.81 -1.87 -10.84
N SER A 333 -1.54 -1.45 -10.83
CA SER A 333 -0.51 -2.08 -10.01
C SER A 333 -0.78 -1.88 -8.53
N ILE A 334 -0.94 -0.63 -8.05
CA ILE A 334 -1.19 -0.34 -6.62
C ILE A 334 -2.57 -0.83 -6.16
N CYS A 335 -3.56 -0.78 -7.03
CA CYS A 335 -4.90 -1.32 -6.77
C CYS A 335 -4.90 -2.84 -6.64
N GLY A 336 -3.90 -3.52 -7.22
CA GLY A 336 -3.79 -4.97 -7.16
C GLY A 336 -4.82 -5.65 -8.06
N CYS A 337 -5.18 -5.00 -9.16
CA CYS A 337 -6.15 -5.48 -10.14
C CYS A 337 -5.47 -5.78 -11.49
N SER A 338 -4.41 -6.56 -11.43
CA SER A 338 -3.66 -7.05 -12.58
C SER A 338 -3.46 -8.57 -12.50
N ILE A 339 -2.94 -9.16 -13.55
CA ILE A 339 -2.57 -10.59 -13.54
C ILE A 339 -1.47 -10.89 -12.52
N ASP A 340 -1.34 -12.14 -12.13
CA ASP A 340 -0.41 -12.57 -11.08
C ASP A 340 1.05 -12.23 -11.41
N GLU A 341 1.46 -12.32 -12.66
CA GLU A 341 2.82 -12.03 -13.16
C GLU A 341 3.21 -10.57 -12.89
N VAL A 342 2.31 -9.63 -13.11
CA VAL A 342 2.54 -8.19 -12.82
C VAL A 342 2.90 -8.01 -11.35
N HIS A 343 2.16 -8.66 -10.48
CA HIS A 343 2.36 -8.52 -9.04
C HIS A 343 3.63 -9.22 -8.53
N GLU A 344 4.12 -10.23 -9.21
CA GLU A 344 5.45 -10.80 -8.90
C GLU A 344 6.58 -9.82 -9.29
N ASP A 345 6.48 -9.14 -10.43
CA ASP A 345 7.44 -8.10 -10.81
C ASP A 345 7.46 -6.93 -9.80
N MET A 346 6.31 -6.58 -9.22
CA MET A 346 6.23 -5.56 -8.17
C MET A 346 7.06 -5.92 -6.93
N ARG A 347 7.15 -7.20 -6.56
CA ARG A 347 7.96 -7.64 -5.41
C ARG A 347 9.42 -7.28 -5.57
N PHE A 348 9.95 -7.48 -6.78
CA PHE A 348 11.33 -7.12 -7.08
C PHE A 348 11.57 -5.62 -6.95
N ARG A 349 10.69 -4.79 -7.51
CA ARG A 349 10.79 -3.32 -7.42
C ARG A 349 10.68 -2.83 -5.98
N TYR A 350 9.78 -3.41 -5.17
CA TYR A 350 9.69 -3.11 -3.74
C TYR A 350 10.97 -3.50 -2.98
N ALA A 351 11.56 -4.66 -3.28
CA ALA A 351 12.82 -5.08 -2.64
C ALA A 351 13.97 -4.12 -2.96
N GLN A 352 14.07 -3.62 -4.20
CA GLN A 352 15.07 -2.62 -4.59
C GLN A 352 14.87 -1.30 -3.84
N ALA A 353 13.64 -0.77 -3.80
CA ALA A 353 13.33 0.47 -3.10
C ALA A 353 13.63 0.37 -1.59
N ARG A 354 13.23 -0.74 -0.97
CA ARG A 354 13.48 -1.05 0.44
C ARG A 354 14.98 -1.11 0.74
N GLY A 355 15.74 -1.90 -0.04
CA GLY A 355 17.16 -2.08 0.18
C GLY A 355 17.94 -0.76 0.10
N LEU A 356 17.61 0.10 -0.88
CA LEU A 356 18.19 1.43 -0.99
C LEU A 356 17.83 2.30 0.24
N GLY A 357 16.56 2.36 0.62
CA GLY A 357 16.10 3.16 1.76
C GLY A 357 16.72 2.73 3.08
N GLU A 358 16.77 1.42 3.36
CA GLU A 358 17.37 0.87 4.59
C GLU A 358 18.88 1.18 4.67
N ASN A 359 19.62 1.04 3.56
CA ASN A 359 21.04 1.38 3.53
C ASN A 359 21.29 2.87 3.74
N VAL A 360 20.50 3.74 3.12
CA VAL A 360 20.58 5.19 3.35
C VAL A 360 20.32 5.53 4.81
N ALA A 361 19.24 4.98 5.39
CA ALA A 361 18.90 5.21 6.79
C ALA A 361 19.99 4.71 7.75
N ALA A 362 20.54 3.52 7.51
CA ALA A 362 21.58 2.92 8.34
C ALA A 362 22.89 3.73 8.29
N GLN A 363 23.35 4.14 7.10
CA GLN A 363 24.55 4.96 6.95
C GLN A 363 24.40 6.34 7.62
N ALA A 364 23.24 6.98 7.43
CA ALA A 364 22.95 8.27 8.03
C ALA A 364 22.86 8.17 9.57
N ALA A 365 22.19 7.14 10.09
CA ALA A 365 22.12 6.91 11.53
C ALA A 365 23.50 6.66 12.15
N ALA A 366 24.36 5.90 11.47
CA ALA A 366 25.76 5.68 11.92
C ALA A 366 26.57 6.99 11.93
N ALA A 367 26.43 7.83 10.90
CA ALA A 367 27.12 9.12 10.83
C ALA A 367 26.64 10.08 11.94
N ILE A 368 25.33 10.11 12.24
CA ILE A 368 24.78 10.90 13.35
C ILE A 368 25.30 10.36 14.68
N ALA A 369 25.26 9.03 14.89
CA ALA A 369 25.70 8.41 16.13
C ALA A 369 27.18 8.71 16.45
N ALA A 370 28.05 8.82 15.43
CA ALA A 370 29.44 9.17 15.60
C ALA A 370 29.69 10.61 16.10
N GLN A 371 28.66 11.48 16.01
CA GLN A 371 28.75 12.89 16.47
C GLN A 371 28.05 13.11 17.82
N VAL A 372 27.34 12.10 18.35
CA VAL A 372 26.65 12.25 19.63
C VAL A 372 27.64 12.15 20.79
N ASP A 373 27.59 13.12 21.71
CA ASP A 373 28.42 13.08 22.92
C ASP A 373 28.04 11.87 23.79
N SER A 374 29.01 10.99 23.97
CA SER A 374 28.91 9.81 24.80
C SER A 374 29.94 9.81 25.95
N SER A 375 30.58 10.95 26.24
CA SER A 375 31.63 11.12 27.25
C SER A 375 31.18 10.79 28.69
N PHE A 376 29.87 10.79 28.94
CA PHE A 376 29.29 10.40 30.23
C PHE A 376 29.37 8.88 30.50
N ALA A 377 29.58 8.06 29.43
CA ALA A 377 29.79 6.64 29.55
C ALA A 377 31.26 6.33 29.89
N GLY A 378 31.51 5.30 30.68
CA GLY A 378 32.86 4.84 31.00
C GLY A 378 33.59 4.29 29.76
N SER A 379 34.93 4.35 29.80
CA SER A 379 35.72 3.78 28.71
C SER A 379 35.47 2.30 28.55
N GLY A 380 35.11 1.87 27.34
CA GLY A 380 34.76 0.49 27.01
C GLY A 380 33.30 0.09 27.28
N GLU A 381 32.47 1.00 27.78
CA GLU A 381 31.03 0.75 27.91
C GLU A 381 30.33 0.80 26.53
N THR A 382 29.31 -0.01 26.39
CA THR A 382 28.44 0.02 25.19
C THR A 382 27.44 1.16 25.29
N VAL A 383 27.36 1.98 24.25
CA VAL A 383 26.43 3.08 24.16
C VAL A 383 25.42 2.80 23.04
N ALA A 384 24.12 2.91 23.34
CA ALA A 384 23.04 2.91 22.36
C ALA A 384 22.70 4.37 22.00
N VAL A 385 22.64 4.68 20.71
CA VAL A 385 22.20 6.01 20.24
C VAL A 385 20.85 5.86 19.57
N ALA A 386 19.86 6.60 20.05
CA ALA A 386 18.54 6.69 19.44
C ALA A 386 18.38 8.03 18.72
N VAL A 387 17.91 8.00 17.49
CA VAL A 387 17.70 9.19 16.65
C VAL A 387 16.22 9.34 16.34
N ASN A 388 15.68 10.53 16.53
CA ASN A 388 14.33 10.90 16.11
C ASN A 388 14.43 11.82 14.88
N PRO A 389 14.14 11.31 13.67
CA PRO A 389 14.15 12.13 12.45
C PRO A 389 12.88 12.97 12.28
N GLY A 390 11.91 12.86 13.20
CA GLY A 390 10.62 13.53 13.10
C GLY A 390 10.58 14.92 13.75
N PRO A 391 9.62 15.75 13.36
CA PRO A 391 9.48 17.14 13.84
C PRO A 391 8.93 17.27 15.26
N SER A 392 8.39 16.19 15.82
CA SER A 392 7.78 16.19 17.14
C SER A 392 8.63 15.43 18.14
N ARG A 393 8.67 15.91 19.39
CA ARG A 393 9.18 15.12 20.50
C ARG A 393 8.41 13.81 20.62
N SER A 394 9.10 12.70 20.78
CA SER A 394 8.51 11.37 20.75
C SER A 394 8.85 10.57 21.99
N ALA A 395 7.82 10.07 22.70
CA ALA A 395 7.97 8.99 23.65
C ALA A 395 7.99 7.68 22.87
N ALA A 396 9.18 7.17 22.59
CA ALA A 396 9.40 6.03 21.72
C ALA A 396 9.61 4.74 22.51
N LEU A 397 9.03 3.65 21.99
CA LEU A 397 9.44 2.29 22.34
C LEU A 397 10.50 1.87 21.34
N LEU A 398 11.70 1.64 21.83
CA LEU A 398 12.90 1.39 21.04
C LEU A 398 13.39 -0.03 21.28
N SER A 399 14.05 -0.60 20.28
CA SER A 399 14.68 -1.91 20.38
C SER A 399 16.11 -1.87 19.88
N PHE A 400 16.97 -2.70 20.49
CA PHE A 400 18.34 -2.90 20.04
C PHE A 400 18.76 -4.37 20.21
N PRO A 401 19.78 -4.83 19.46
CA PRO A 401 20.30 -6.18 19.61
C PRO A 401 20.83 -6.45 21.02
N ALA A 402 20.38 -7.53 21.65
CA ALA A 402 20.67 -7.85 23.05
C ALA A 402 21.85 -8.83 23.20
N GLU A 403 22.97 -8.54 22.52
CA GLU A 403 24.19 -9.33 22.65
C GLU A 403 25.01 -8.79 23.83
N ASN A 404 25.48 -9.70 24.69
CA ASN A 404 26.38 -9.39 25.83
C ASN A 404 25.83 -8.39 26.85
N LEU A 405 24.53 -8.47 27.17
CA LEU A 405 23.95 -7.61 28.19
C LEU A 405 24.45 -7.98 29.60
N PRO A 406 24.66 -6.98 30.49
CA PRO A 406 24.94 -7.24 31.91
C PRO A 406 23.70 -7.87 32.58
N VAL A 407 23.92 -8.36 33.79
CA VAL A 407 22.82 -8.85 34.66
C VAL A 407 21.94 -7.67 35.05
N ASP A 408 20.59 -7.82 34.90
CA ASP A 408 19.62 -6.77 35.12
C ASP A 408 19.98 -5.47 34.37
N PRO A 409 19.94 -5.49 33.00
CA PRO A 409 20.39 -4.38 32.18
C PRO A 409 19.48 -3.17 32.33
N VAL A 410 20.10 -1.99 32.38
CA VAL A 410 19.44 -0.68 32.30
C VAL A 410 20.19 0.21 31.33
N LEU A 411 19.51 1.14 30.72
CA LEU A 411 20.12 2.23 29.96
C LEU A 411 20.12 3.50 30.80
N VAL A 412 21.25 4.17 30.84
CA VAL A 412 21.43 5.41 31.60
C VAL A 412 21.69 6.54 30.62
N ASP A 413 20.92 7.60 30.68
CA ASP A 413 21.13 8.78 29.83
C ASP A 413 22.14 9.77 30.47
N ALA A 414 22.53 10.82 29.73
CA ALA A 414 23.47 11.81 30.17
C ALA A 414 23.04 12.58 31.44
N GLU A 415 21.74 12.64 31.71
CA GLU A 415 21.19 13.22 32.91
C GLU A 415 21.15 12.24 34.12
N GLY A 416 21.68 11.03 33.95
CA GLY A 416 21.72 9.99 34.96
C GLY A 416 20.40 9.25 35.17
N ARG A 417 19.39 9.49 34.32
CA ARG A 417 18.09 8.79 34.39
C ARG A 417 18.25 7.37 33.91
N ARG A 418 17.65 6.45 34.65
CA ARG A 418 17.70 5.01 34.37
C ARG A 418 16.43 4.58 33.62
N HIS A 419 16.60 3.98 32.48
CA HIS A 419 15.55 3.45 31.62
C HIS A 419 15.57 1.92 31.73
N PRO A 420 14.50 1.29 32.19
CA PRO A 420 14.42 -0.15 32.30
C PRO A 420 14.54 -0.79 30.90
N VAL A 421 15.31 -1.87 30.84
CA VAL A 421 15.48 -2.70 29.63
C VAL A 421 14.72 -3.99 29.82
N GLN A 422 13.95 -4.37 28.84
CA GLN A 422 13.23 -5.63 28.79
C GLN A 422 13.79 -6.53 27.69
N LEU A 423 14.27 -7.70 28.06
CA LEU A 423 14.68 -8.71 27.09
C LEU A 423 13.45 -9.38 26.49
N LEU A 424 13.41 -9.44 25.18
CA LEU A 424 12.46 -10.24 24.45
C LEU A 424 13.09 -11.61 24.16
N SER A 425 12.45 -12.68 24.65
CA SER A 425 12.70 -14.00 24.11
C SER A 425 11.90 -14.13 22.81
N GLU A 426 12.54 -14.30 21.68
CA GLU A 426 11.81 -14.72 20.49
C GLU A 426 11.21 -16.10 20.76
N GLU A 427 9.89 -16.17 20.85
CA GLU A 427 9.16 -17.42 20.73
C GLU A 427 9.12 -17.83 19.24
N GLY A 428 10.06 -18.56 18.87
CA GLY A 428 10.20 -19.29 17.66
C GLY A 428 11.47 -20.05 17.82
N GLY A 429 11.40 -21.35 17.88
CA GLY A 429 12.57 -22.19 17.73
C GLY A 429 13.35 -21.67 16.53
N SER A 430 14.65 -21.83 16.54
CA SER A 430 15.59 -21.43 15.50
C SER A 430 14.93 -21.47 14.13
N ALA A 431 14.81 -20.33 13.47
CA ALA A 431 14.25 -20.29 12.11
C ALA A 431 15.19 -21.08 11.18
N VAL A 432 14.65 -21.92 10.34
CA VAL A 432 15.44 -22.63 9.34
C VAL A 432 16.02 -21.57 8.39
N PHE A 433 17.33 -21.44 8.39
CA PHE A 433 18.08 -20.57 7.51
C PHE A 433 18.38 -21.26 6.18
N PHE A 434 18.74 -22.54 6.25
CA PHE A 434 18.80 -23.43 5.10
C PHE A 434 18.46 -24.88 5.56
N ASP A 435 17.94 -25.64 4.62
CA ASP A 435 17.57 -27.05 4.78
C ASP A 435 17.93 -27.75 3.46
N GLU A 436 19.15 -28.31 3.40
CA GLU A 436 19.74 -28.73 2.13
C GLU A 436 20.39 -30.11 2.24
N HIS A 437 20.35 -30.83 1.12
CA HIS A 437 21.01 -32.13 0.97
C HIS A 437 22.32 -32.01 0.19
N PHE A 438 23.40 -32.41 0.77
CA PHE A 438 24.74 -32.38 0.21
C PHE A 438 25.30 -33.76 -0.04
N THR A 439 26.06 -33.91 -1.13
CA THR A 439 27.01 -35.02 -1.20
C THR A 439 28.15 -34.80 -0.20
N THR A 440 28.81 -35.87 0.24
CA THR A 440 29.95 -35.77 1.18
C THR A 440 31.04 -34.82 0.68
N ARG A 441 31.28 -34.81 -0.64
CA ARG A 441 32.24 -33.90 -1.29
C ARG A 441 31.82 -32.42 -1.19
N GLN A 442 30.56 -32.12 -1.49
CA GLN A 442 30.01 -30.77 -1.38
C GLN A 442 30.07 -30.29 0.07
N LEU A 443 29.66 -31.13 1.03
CA LEU A 443 29.73 -30.76 2.43
C LEU A 443 31.15 -30.48 2.90
N LYS A 444 32.12 -31.33 2.56
CA LYS A 444 33.54 -31.09 2.91
C LYS A 444 34.04 -29.75 2.35
N PHE A 445 33.60 -29.38 1.16
CA PHE A 445 33.88 -28.06 0.58
C PHE A 445 33.25 -26.91 1.40
N VAL A 446 31.95 -27.02 1.74
CA VAL A 446 31.26 -26.02 2.57
C VAL A 446 31.90 -25.92 3.97
N MET A 447 32.20 -27.04 4.61
CA MET A 447 32.90 -27.06 5.90
C MET A 447 34.27 -26.36 5.83
N GLY A 448 34.98 -26.52 4.72
CA GLY A 448 36.24 -25.83 4.47
C GLY A 448 36.11 -24.28 4.26
N MET A 449 34.91 -23.80 3.90
CA MET A 449 34.64 -22.36 3.80
C MET A 449 34.38 -21.72 5.17
N VAL A 450 34.03 -22.49 6.19
CA VAL A 450 33.83 -22.01 7.56
C VAL A 450 35.19 -21.72 8.19
N LYS A 451 35.52 -20.43 8.31
CA LYS A 451 36.79 -19.98 8.97
C LYS A 451 36.47 -19.51 10.38
N GLU A 452 37.18 -20.05 11.34
CA GLU A 452 37.05 -19.70 12.77
C GLU A 452 35.59 -19.77 13.29
N GLY A 453 34.81 -20.77 12.80
CA GLY A 453 33.42 -20.93 13.17
C GLY A 453 32.46 -19.91 12.51
N LYS A 454 32.91 -19.20 11.49
CA LYS A 454 32.08 -18.25 10.71
C LYS A 454 31.77 -18.83 9.34
N LEU A 455 30.45 -18.88 9.05
CA LEU A 455 29.89 -19.22 7.75
C LEU A 455 29.21 -17.95 7.18
N LEU A 456 29.84 -17.32 6.18
CA LEU A 456 29.42 -16.01 5.68
C LEU A 456 29.37 -14.97 6.83
N GLU A 457 28.20 -14.37 7.06
CA GLU A 457 27.97 -13.40 8.14
C GLU A 457 27.58 -14.03 9.48
N PHE A 458 27.45 -15.37 9.50
CA PHE A 458 26.98 -16.09 10.68
C PHE A 458 28.13 -16.75 11.44
N SER A 459 28.05 -16.68 12.77
CA SER A 459 28.88 -17.49 13.66
C SER A 459 28.13 -18.78 14.02
N VAL A 460 28.79 -19.91 13.88
CA VAL A 460 28.27 -21.21 14.33
C VAL A 460 28.43 -21.29 15.86
N THR A 461 27.31 -21.40 16.57
CA THR A 461 27.32 -21.43 18.06
C THR A 461 27.13 -22.82 18.64
N ASP A 462 26.59 -23.73 17.85
CA ASP A 462 26.46 -25.17 18.15
C ASP A 462 26.35 -25.94 16.83
N ALA A 463 26.83 -27.18 16.83
CA ALA A 463 26.71 -28.09 15.69
C ALA A 463 26.54 -29.51 16.19
N ARG A 464 25.58 -30.25 15.63
CA ARG A 464 25.30 -31.64 16.00
C ARG A 464 25.19 -32.51 14.77
N ALA A 465 25.84 -33.63 14.77
CA ALA A 465 25.72 -34.66 13.77
C ALA A 465 24.94 -35.84 14.33
N SER A 466 23.95 -36.34 13.63
CA SER A 466 23.13 -37.49 14.02
C SER A 466 22.70 -38.28 12.79
N TRP A 467 22.51 -39.60 12.92
CA TRP A 467 22.01 -40.40 11.83
C TRP A 467 20.49 -40.23 11.68
N GLU A 468 20.05 -39.72 10.55
CA GLU A 468 18.63 -39.66 10.20
C GLU A 468 18.12 -40.99 9.64
N SER A 469 18.99 -41.74 8.96
CA SER A 469 18.77 -43.09 8.50
C SER A 469 20.11 -43.85 8.40
N GLN A 470 20.09 -45.12 7.98
CA GLN A 470 21.34 -45.91 7.80
C GLN A 470 22.26 -45.29 6.71
N SER A 471 21.75 -44.43 5.84
CA SER A 471 22.49 -43.88 4.70
C SER A 471 22.47 -42.34 4.63
N VAL A 472 21.85 -41.68 5.61
CA VAL A 472 21.74 -40.21 5.66
C VAL A 472 22.25 -39.71 7.01
N LEU A 473 23.28 -38.87 6.99
CA LEU A 473 23.78 -38.16 8.16
C LEU A 473 23.10 -36.76 8.21
N ARG A 474 22.43 -36.43 9.30
CA ARG A 474 21.88 -35.12 9.56
C ARG A 474 22.89 -34.28 10.34
N ILE A 475 23.06 -33.02 9.91
CA ILE A 475 23.87 -32.00 10.59
C ILE A 475 22.99 -30.79 10.88
N ASP A 476 22.74 -30.54 12.15
CA ASP A 476 22.03 -29.35 12.62
C ASP A 476 23.06 -28.31 13.07
N LEU A 477 23.05 -27.13 12.49
CA LEU A 477 23.91 -26.00 12.81
C LEU A 477 23.09 -24.90 13.49
N GLN A 478 23.53 -24.41 14.63
CA GLN A 478 22.98 -23.21 15.25
C GLN A 478 23.80 -22.01 14.79
N LEU A 479 23.14 -21.02 14.15
CA LEU A 479 23.76 -19.89 13.54
C LEU A 479 23.30 -18.59 14.23
N VAL A 480 24.24 -17.67 14.51
CA VAL A 480 23.96 -16.34 15.03
C VAL A 480 24.58 -15.32 14.08
N GLU A 481 23.79 -14.36 13.61
CA GLU A 481 24.26 -13.28 12.73
C GLU A 481 25.19 -12.33 13.49
N ARG A 482 26.40 -12.12 12.99
CA ARG A 482 27.41 -11.18 13.54
C ARG A 482 27.73 -11.37 15.02
N GLY A 483 27.54 -12.58 15.58
CA GLY A 483 27.85 -12.89 16.97
C GLY A 483 29.28 -13.45 17.14
N TYR A 484 29.79 -13.40 18.37
CA TYR A 484 30.99 -14.15 18.77
C TYR A 484 30.59 -15.55 19.28
N SER A 485 31.23 -16.58 18.78
CA SER A 485 30.99 -17.97 19.23
C SER A 485 32.20 -18.51 20.01
N ARG A 486 31.94 -19.19 21.11
CA ARG A 486 32.92 -20.01 21.82
C ARG A 486 32.95 -21.47 21.34
N PHE A 487 32.13 -21.81 20.34
CA PHE A 487 32.07 -23.15 19.79
C PHE A 487 33.37 -23.49 19.05
N ASP A 488 34.03 -24.59 19.45
CA ASP A 488 35.23 -25.04 18.76
C ASP A 488 34.87 -25.81 17.48
N TRP A 489 34.69 -25.04 16.41
CA TRP A 489 34.41 -25.56 15.06
C TRP A 489 35.44 -26.60 14.61
N ASN A 490 36.72 -26.34 14.86
CA ASN A 490 37.77 -27.24 14.42
C ASN A 490 37.79 -28.56 15.19
N ALA A 491 37.44 -28.56 16.47
CA ALA A 491 37.25 -29.76 17.23
C ALA A 491 36.08 -30.58 16.70
N TRP A 492 34.92 -29.91 16.49
CA TRP A 492 33.71 -30.54 15.95
C TRP A 492 33.94 -31.14 14.55
N VAL A 493 34.67 -30.43 13.68
CA VAL A 493 35.01 -30.92 12.33
C VAL A 493 35.86 -32.17 12.42
N ARG A 494 36.88 -32.21 13.32
CA ARG A 494 37.68 -33.42 13.51
C ARG A 494 36.87 -34.63 13.95
N GLU A 495 35.86 -34.43 14.77
CA GLU A 495 34.97 -35.49 15.23
C GLU A 495 33.96 -35.93 14.15
N THR A 496 33.52 -34.98 13.29
CA THR A 496 32.48 -35.26 12.29
C THR A 496 33.04 -35.81 10.98
N LEU A 497 34.27 -35.43 10.59
CA LEU A 497 34.88 -35.90 9.33
C LEU A 497 34.88 -37.46 9.19
N PRO A 498 35.20 -38.25 10.22
CA PRO A 498 35.14 -39.73 10.12
C PRO A 498 33.72 -40.25 9.79
N LEU A 499 32.67 -39.55 10.25
CA LEU A 499 31.29 -39.94 9.95
C LEU A 499 30.99 -39.79 8.47
N LEU A 500 31.59 -38.83 7.79
CA LEU A 500 31.42 -38.60 6.36
C LEU A 500 32.12 -39.63 5.48
N GLU A 501 32.99 -40.47 6.06
CA GLU A 501 33.72 -41.55 5.40
C GLU A 501 33.08 -42.91 5.67
N THR A 502 31.92 -42.92 6.37
CA THR A 502 31.21 -44.18 6.68
C THR A 502 30.71 -44.84 5.40
N ARG A 503 31.02 -46.12 5.24
CA ARG A 503 30.58 -46.90 4.09
C ARG A 503 29.06 -47.01 4.05
N GLY A 504 28.45 -46.60 2.91
CA GLY A 504 27.00 -46.60 2.71
C GLY A 504 26.33 -45.22 2.92
N LEU A 505 27.08 -44.22 3.35
CA LEU A 505 26.55 -42.83 3.38
C LEU A 505 26.30 -42.34 1.96
N THR A 506 25.06 -41.97 1.65
CA THR A 506 24.64 -41.52 0.32
C THR A 506 24.66 -39.97 0.23
N HIS A 507 24.18 -39.31 1.25
CA HIS A 507 24.19 -37.83 1.34
C HIS A 507 24.08 -37.37 2.80
N VAL A 508 24.33 -36.08 3.00
CA VAL A 508 24.21 -35.40 4.30
C VAL A 508 23.08 -34.38 4.20
N HIS A 509 22.14 -34.49 5.11
CA HIS A 509 21.07 -33.51 5.29
C HIS A 509 21.53 -32.44 6.29
N ALA A 510 21.88 -31.25 5.82
CA ALA A 510 22.35 -30.17 6.67
C ALA A 510 21.27 -29.12 6.86
N VAL A 511 20.96 -28.83 8.11
CA VAL A 511 19.95 -27.84 8.51
C VAL A 511 20.64 -26.75 9.31
N GLY A 512 20.66 -25.55 8.78
CA GLY A 512 21.09 -24.35 9.47
C GLY A 512 19.92 -23.71 10.19
N LEU A 513 20.00 -23.66 11.50
CA LEU A 513 18.99 -23.03 12.34
C LEU A 513 19.51 -21.67 12.81
N ARG A 514 18.89 -20.58 12.37
CA ARG A 514 19.20 -19.26 12.85
C ARG A 514 18.60 -19.09 14.24
N SER A 515 19.46 -18.96 15.25
CA SER A 515 19.01 -18.56 16.59
C SER A 515 18.40 -17.18 16.51
N GLY A 516 17.21 -17.02 17.05
CA GLY A 516 16.55 -15.72 17.10
C GLY A 516 17.46 -14.70 17.77
N ARG A 517 17.58 -13.52 17.15
CA ARG A 517 18.32 -12.41 17.74
C ARG A 517 17.62 -12.02 19.04
N LYS A 518 18.30 -12.11 20.19
CA LYS A 518 17.77 -11.52 21.42
C LYS A 518 17.64 -10.03 21.21
N THR A 519 16.44 -9.49 21.39
CA THR A 519 16.15 -8.07 21.26
C THR A 519 15.86 -7.50 22.63
N ALA A 520 16.43 -6.37 22.95
CA ALA A 520 16.12 -5.61 24.15
C ALA A 520 15.17 -4.46 23.79
N LEU A 521 14.16 -4.22 24.63
CA LEU A 521 13.25 -3.10 24.54
C LEU A 521 13.50 -2.10 25.66
N PHE A 522 13.34 -0.83 25.37
CA PHE A 522 13.26 0.26 26.35
C PHE A 522 12.36 1.38 25.86
N ALA A 523 11.88 2.20 26.77
CA ALA A 523 11.12 3.40 26.44
C ALA A 523 11.96 4.65 26.73
N ALA A 524 11.99 5.57 25.79
CA ALA A 524 12.71 6.83 25.95
C ALA A 524 11.97 7.99 25.28
N ASP A 525 12.22 9.17 25.81
CA ASP A 525 11.73 10.44 25.29
C ASP A 525 12.84 11.04 24.42
N LEU A 526 12.56 11.21 23.13
CA LEU A 526 13.51 11.69 22.15
C LEU A 526 13.15 13.12 21.71
N PRO A 527 14.12 14.01 21.58
CA PRO A 527 13.89 15.36 21.06
C PRO A 527 13.47 15.32 19.59
N SER A 528 12.78 16.35 19.12
CA SER A 528 12.47 16.55 17.70
C SER A 528 13.77 16.78 16.92
N PHE A 529 13.89 16.16 15.73
CA PHE A 529 15.07 16.23 14.87
C PHE A 529 16.40 16.07 15.63
N GLY A 530 16.44 15.12 16.57
CA GLY A 530 17.57 15.00 17.49
C GLY A 530 17.93 13.58 17.84
N ALA A 531 19.04 13.43 18.54
CA ALA A 531 19.57 12.17 19.01
C ALA A 531 19.81 12.19 20.52
N LYS A 532 19.81 10.99 21.12
CA LYS A 532 20.10 10.79 22.53
C LYS A 532 20.94 9.52 22.71
N ALA A 533 22.00 9.63 23.51
CA ALA A 533 22.86 8.51 23.87
C ALA A 533 22.43 7.91 25.21
N PHE A 534 22.63 6.61 25.35
CA PHE A 534 22.32 5.82 26.55
C PHE A 534 23.47 4.83 26.81
N ALA A 535 24.10 4.90 27.96
CA ALA A 535 25.09 3.94 28.40
C ALA A 535 24.40 2.67 28.92
N LEU A 536 24.88 1.51 28.52
CA LEU A 536 24.40 0.21 29.02
C LEU A 536 25.08 -0.12 30.34
N ALA A 537 24.32 -0.21 31.43
CA ALA A 537 24.78 -0.54 32.76
C ALA A 537 24.07 -1.76 33.35
N GLY A 538 24.67 -2.39 34.32
CA GLY A 538 24.03 -3.43 35.16
C GLY A 538 23.42 -2.85 36.45
N GLY A 539 22.63 -3.63 37.19
CA GLY A 539 22.23 -3.33 38.54
C GLY A 539 20.88 -2.73 38.79
N GLY A 540 19.87 -3.36 38.26
CA GLY A 540 18.48 -3.26 38.72
C GLY A 540 17.62 -2.19 38.06
N ALA A 541 16.41 -2.61 37.74
CA ALA A 541 15.38 -1.75 37.18
C ALA A 541 14.95 -0.68 38.20
N ALA A 542 14.84 0.57 37.77
CA ALA A 542 14.03 1.54 38.48
C ALA A 542 12.59 1.00 38.55
N GLY A 543 12.05 0.87 39.74
CA GLY A 543 10.66 0.44 39.97
C GLY A 543 9.71 1.40 39.25
N GLY A 544 9.13 0.99 38.17
CA GLY A 544 8.06 1.71 37.48
C GLY A 544 6.70 1.18 37.87
N PRO A 545 5.60 1.87 37.51
CA PRO A 545 4.24 1.41 37.74
C PRO A 545 4.04 0.02 37.07
N ALA A 546 3.40 -0.89 37.83
CA ALA A 546 3.32 -2.28 37.45
C ALA A 546 2.48 -2.51 36.20
N LEU A 547 3.08 -3.13 35.19
CA LEU A 547 2.37 -3.88 34.17
C LEU A 547 1.97 -5.23 34.78
N HIS A 548 0.68 -5.57 34.67
CA HIS A 548 0.19 -6.87 35.12
C HIS A 548 -0.31 -7.68 33.94
N ALA A 549 0.22 -8.89 33.81
CA ALA A 549 -0.20 -9.85 32.79
C ALA A 549 -0.59 -11.19 33.43
N GLY A 550 -1.82 -11.59 33.19
CA GLY A 550 -2.34 -12.91 33.54
C GLY A 550 -2.96 -13.57 32.32
N ARG A 551 -3.26 -14.87 32.39
CA ARG A 551 -3.77 -15.64 31.25
C ARG A 551 -5.02 -15.07 30.57
N ARG A 552 -5.79 -14.20 31.21
CA ARG A 552 -7.01 -13.61 30.65
C ARG A 552 -7.13 -12.11 30.93
N ILE A 553 -6.12 -11.52 31.50
CA ILE A 553 -6.11 -10.12 31.93
C ILE A 553 -4.76 -9.50 31.58
N LEU A 554 -4.81 -8.28 31.07
CA LEU A 554 -3.66 -7.43 30.85
C LEU A 554 -3.98 -6.04 31.34
N GLU A 555 -3.11 -5.46 32.19
CA GLU A 555 -3.37 -4.16 32.82
C GLU A 555 -2.14 -3.27 32.84
N ASN A 556 -2.36 -1.98 32.66
CA ASN A 556 -1.43 -0.91 33.01
C ASN A 556 -2.17 0.15 33.85
N GLN A 557 -1.59 1.32 34.07
CA GLN A 557 -2.24 2.40 34.80
C GLN A 557 -3.57 2.85 34.17
N ARG A 558 -3.64 2.88 32.84
CA ARG A 558 -4.79 3.37 32.07
C ARG A 558 -5.80 2.27 31.75
N TYR A 559 -5.32 1.16 31.23
CA TYR A 559 -6.17 0.12 30.65
C TYR A 559 -6.26 -1.12 31.52
N ARG A 560 -7.47 -1.71 31.58
CA ARG A 560 -7.70 -3.09 31.96
C ARG A 560 -8.36 -3.83 30.82
N ILE A 561 -7.70 -4.87 30.31
CA ILE A 561 -8.15 -5.71 29.19
C ILE A 561 -8.48 -7.09 29.72
N ARG A 562 -9.64 -7.61 29.38
CA ARG A 562 -10.10 -8.94 29.76
C ARG A 562 -10.51 -9.76 28.55
N LEU A 563 -10.00 -10.96 28.40
CA LEU A 563 -10.39 -11.89 27.36
C LEU A 563 -11.78 -12.50 27.68
N LEU A 564 -12.71 -12.34 26.76
CA LEU A 564 -14.08 -12.87 26.84
C LEU A 564 -14.16 -14.34 26.35
N ARG A 565 -15.33 -14.97 26.54
CA ARG A 565 -15.54 -16.37 26.18
C ARG A 565 -15.60 -16.62 24.69
N ASP A 566 -16.03 -15.61 23.91
CA ASP A 566 -16.11 -15.62 22.44
C ASP A 566 -14.78 -15.26 21.77
N GLY A 567 -13.72 -15.04 22.55
CA GLY A 567 -12.41 -14.67 22.06
C GLY A 567 -12.18 -13.18 21.82
N SER A 568 -13.22 -12.35 21.88
CA SER A 568 -13.10 -10.91 21.87
C SER A 568 -12.62 -10.37 23.21
N LEU A 569 -12.39 -9.07 23.30
CA LEU A 569 -11.88 -8.42 24.50
C LEU A 569 -12.90 -7.46 25.09
N GLU A 570 -12.89 -7.36 26.41
CA GLU A 570 -13.43 -6.23 27.15
C GLU A 570 -12.29 -5.30 27.51
N VAL A 571 -12.45 -4.02 27.23
CA VAL A 571 -11.47 -2.97 27.54
C VAL A 571 -12.14 -1.96 28.46
N LEU A 572 -11.51 -1.69 29.61
CA LEU A 572 -11.83 -0.59 30.49
C LEU A 572 -10.70 0.44 30.42
N ASP A 573 -10.99 1.62 29.90
CA ASP A 573 -10.13 2.80 30.03
C ASP A 573 -10.46 3.51 31.35
N ARG A 574 -9.57 3.40 32.34
CA ARG A 574 -9.76 3.98 33.68
C ARG A 574 -9.73 5.51 33.67
N LYS A 575 -8.97 6.10 32.78
CA LYS A 575 -8.84 7.56 32.61
C LYS A 575 -10.16 8.18 32.12
N LEU A 576 -10.81 7.49 31.19
CA LEU A 576 -12.06 7.95 30.58
C LEU A 576 -13.32 7.40 31.26
N GLY A 577 -13.20 6.38 32.11
CA GLY A 577 -14.34 5.62 32.60
C GLY A 577 -15.08 4.82 31.52
N LEU A 578 -14.46 4.66 30.35
CA LEU A 578 -15.05 4.03 29.19
C LEU A 578 -14.87 2.50 29.21
N ARG A 579 -15.98 1.77 29.01
CA ARG A 579 -15.97 0.31 28.88
C ARG A 579 -16.44 -0.07 27.48
N LEU A 580 -15.60 -0.82 26.76
CA LEU A 580 -15.90 -1.39 25.44
C LEU A 580 -15.92 -2.92 25.55
N SER A 581 -16.98 -3.57 25.06
CA SER A 581 -17.11 -5.04 25.08
C SER A 581 -17.24 -5.58 23.66
N GLY A 582 -16.45 -6.59 23.30
CA GLY A 582 -16.38 -7.15 21.96
C GLY A 582 -15.23 -6.58 21.11
N VAL A 583 -14.29 -5.89 21.72
CA VAL A 583 -13.11 -5.31 21.06
C VAL A 583 -12.29 -6.40 20.38
N ASN A 584 -11.77 -6.13 19.20
CA ASN A 584 -10.93 -7.03 18.42
C ASN A 584 -11.64 -8.35 18.05
N ARG A 585 -12.89 -8.28 17.62
CA ARG A 585 -13.67 -9.43 17.17
C ARG A 585 -13.32 -9.75 15.72
N ILE A 586 -12.87 -10.97 15.46
CA ILE A 586 -12.63 -11.46 14.09
C ILE A 586 -13.96 -11.89 13.48
N VAL A 587 -14.21 -11.46 12.26
CA VAL A 587 -15.42 -11.75 11.48
C VAL A 587 -15.04 -12.14 10.07
N ASP A 588 -15.58 -13.25 9.61
CA ASP A 588 -15.39 -13.81 8.28
C ASP A 588 -16.74 -13.86 7.55
N ASP A 589 -16.80 -13.35 6.34
CA ASP A 589 -17.94 -13.43 5.43
C ASP A 589 -17.49 -13.91 4.04
N GLY A 590 -18.40 -14.48 3.25
CA GLY A 590 -18.13 -14.92 1.90
C GLY A 590 -17.97 -13.73 0.96
N ASP A 591 -17.08 -13.87 -0.01
CA ASP A 591 -16.82 -12.88 -1.05
C ASP A 591 -16.87 -13.56 -2.42
N ARG A 592 -17.91 -13.29 -3.18
CA ARG A 592 -18.04 -13.78 -4.56
C ARG A 592 -17.61 -12.74 -5.60
N GLY A 593 -16.95 -11.66 -5.12
CA GLY A 593 -16.44 -10.59 -5.94
C GLY A 593 -15.23 -10.96 -6.80
N ASP A 594 -14.56 -9.92 -7.22
CA ASP A 594 -13.32 -9.96 -7.99
C ASP A 594 -12.30 -8.98 -7.36
N GLU A 595 -11.18 -8.74 -8.01
CA GLU A 595 -10.17 -7.82 -7.49
C GLU A 595 -10.69 -6.38 -7.37
N TYR A 596 -11.66 -5.98 -8.21
CA TYR A 596 -12.24 -4.64 -8.23
C TYR A 596 -13.34 -4.43 -7.18
N ASN A 597 -14.19 -5.42 -6.93
CA ASN A 597 -15.34 -5.25 -6.05
C ASN A 597 -15.55 -6.42 -5.10
N TYR A 598 -15.82 -6.10 -3.85
CA TYR A 598 -16.44 -7.04 -2.93
C TYR A 598 -17.89 -7.30 -3.36
N ASP A 599 -18.31 -8.55 -3.36
CA ASP A 599 -19.70 -8.93 -3.63
C ASP A 599 -20.19 -9.94 -2.61
N ALA A 600 -21.15 -9.51 -1.79
CA ALA A 600 -21.67 -10.34 -0.72
C ALA A 600 -22.49 -11.52 -1.25
N ILE A 601 -22.37 -12.67 -0.62
CA ILE A 601 -23.25 -13.81 -0.88
C ILE A 601 -24.59 -13.56 -0.23
N PRO A 602 -25.70 -13.53 -0.99
CA PRO A 602 -27.03 -13.33 -0.45
C PRO A 602 -27.39 -14.35 0.64
N GLY A 603 -27.78 -13.87 1.82
CA GLY A 603 -28.14 -14.75 2.94
C GLY A 603 -26.99 -15.45 3.65
N ASP A 604 -25.72 -15.10 3.32
CA ASP A 604 -24.57 -15.61 4.07
C ASP A 604 -24.65 -15.17 5.54
N ARG A 605 -24.14 -16.05 6.41
CA ARG A 605 -24.02 -15.78 7.83
C ARG A 605 -22.55 -15.64 8.19
N ALA A 606 -22.14 -14.43 8.52
CA ALA A 606 -20.77 -14.15 8.96
C ALA A 606 -20.37 -15.05 10.15
N ILE A 607 -19.18 -15.60 10.10
CA ILE A 607 -18.58 -16.39 11.17
C ILE A 607 -17.81 -15.45 12.08
N ASN A 608 -18.32 -15.25 13.29
CA ASN A 608 -17.79 -14.25 14.23
C ASN A 608 -17.37 -14.83 15.59
N ALA A 609 -17.32 -16.17 15.69
CA ALA A 609 -16.87 -16.87 16.87
C ALA A 609 -15.98 -18.05 16.53
N PRO A 610 -14.94 -18.33 17.35
CA PRO A 610 -14.08 -19.48 17.19
C PRO A 610 -14.83 -20.81 17.31
N TYR A 611 -14.36 -21.81 16.55
CA TYR A 611 -14.93 -23.15 16.58
C TYR A 611 -14.41 -23.92 17.80
N LEU A 612 -15.30 -24.21 18.74
CA LEU A 612 -14.96 -24.77 20.04
C LEU A 612 -14.49 -26.25 20.00
N ARG A 613 -14.69 -26.95 18.88
CA ARG A 613 -14.28 -28.35 18.66
C ARG A 613 -13.13 -28.48 17.64
N PHE A 614 -12.33 -27.44 17.50
CA PHE A 614 -11.15 -27.48 16.64
C PHE A 614 -10.16 -28.58 17.10
N PRO A 615 -9.73 -29.54 16.25
CA PRO A 615 -8.94 -30.72 16.68
C PRO A 615 -7.66 -30.37 17.40
N ALA A 616 -6.92 -29.35 16.95
CA ALA A 616 -5.66 -28.89 17.55
C ALA A 616 -5.89 -27.91 18.71
N MET A 617 -7.07 -27.28 18.79
CA MET A 617 -7.41 -26.27 19.79
C MET A 617 -8.80 -26.53 20.36
N ARG A 618 -8.87 -27.30 21.42
CA ARG A 618 -10.14 -27.61 22.09
C ARG A 618 -10.88 -26.39 22.66
N ARG A 619 -10.21 -25.24 22.80
CA ARG A 619 -10.72 -23.96 23.34
C ARG A 619 -9.80 -22.82 22.92
N ILE A 620 -10.28 -21.58 23.03
CA ILE A 620 -9.45 -20.39 22.98
C ILE A 620 -8.36 -20.54 24.05
N ARG A 621 -7.11 -20.48 23.63
CA ARG A 621 -5.95 -20.51 24.53
C ARG A 621 -5.36 -19.13 24.64
N ALA A 622 -4.99 -18.76 25.85
CA ALA A 622 -4.30 -17.53 26.10
C ALA A 622 -3.11 -17.78 27.05
N ASP A 623 -2.00 -17.19 26.71
CA ASP A 623 -0.75 -17.27 27.47
C ASP A 623 -0.04 -15.92 27.45
N VAL A 624 0.65 -15.62 28.54
CA VAL A 624 1.48 -14.42 28.63
C VAL A 624 2.80 -14.74 27.95
N VAL A 625 3.15 -14.00 26.92
CA VAL A 625 4.40 -14.17 26.17
C VAL A 625 5.44 -13.12 26.52
N GLU A 626 5.00 -11.99 27.02
CA GLU A 626 5.87 -10.95 27.57
C GLU A 626 5.30 -10.42 28.87
N SER A 627 6.14 -10.32 29.88
CA SER A 627 5.79 -9.73 31.17
C SER A 627 7.04 -9.06 31.74
N GLY A 628 7.23 -7.81 31.37
CA GLY A 628 8.41 -7.05 31.75
C GLY A 628 8.07 -5.59 32.13
N PRO A 629 9.09 -4.82 32.49
CA PRO A 629 8.88 -3.44 32.96
C PRO A 629 8.48 -2.46 31.85
N VAL A 630 8.68 -2.82 30.58
CA VAL A 630 8.46 -1.94 29.44
C VAL A 630 7.16 -2.28 28.71
N ARG A 631 6.96 -3.57 28.41
CA ARG A 631 5.80 -4.08 27.70
C ARG A 631 5.32 -5.41 28.27
N ALA A 632 4.01 -5.59 28.30
CA ALA A 632 3.39 -6.89 28.57
C ALA A 632 2.49 -7.29 27.40
N THR A 633 2.55 -8.57 27.02
CA THR A 633 1.84 -9.09 25.85
C THR A 633 1.11 -10.40 26.18
N LEU A 634 -0.17 -10.42 25.86
CA LEU A 634 -1.01 -11.61 25.92
C LEU A 634 -1.18 -12.17 24.50
N ARG A 635 -0.79 -13.44 24.31
CA ARG A 635 -1.06 -14.17 23.08
C ARG A 635 -2.37 -14.94 23.21
N ILE A 636 -3.25 -14.80 22.23
CA ILE A 636 -4.56 -15.46 22.16
C ILE A 636 -4.62 -16.26 20.88
N ARG A 637 -4.73 -17.58 21.00
CA ARG A 637 -4.88 -18.51 19.85
C ARG A 637 -6.33 -18.98 19.78
N ALA A 638 -6.91 -18.88 18.58
CA ALA A 638 -8.26 -19.30 18.30
C ALA A 638 -8.34 -19.98 16.93
N GLY A 639 -9.06 -21.08 16.85
CA GLY A 639 -9.32 -21.77 15.59
C GLY A 639 -10.70 -21.42 15.05
N TYR A 640 -10.78 -21.14 13.77
CA TYR A 640 -12.00 -20.89 13.03
C TYR A 640 -12.21 -22.04 12.02
N ARG A 641 -13.44 -22.44 11.81
CA ARG A 641 -13.80 -23.44 10.82
C ARG A 641 -14.58 -22.76 9.71
N LEU A 642 -13.87 -22.38 8.66
CA LEU A 642 -14.41 -21.60 7.55
C LEU A 642 -14.79 -22.54 6.39
N PRO A 643 -15.81 -22.21 5.57
CA PRO A 643 -15.98 -22.83 4.27
C PRO A 643 -14.70 -22.71 3.43
N ALA A 644 -14.35 -23.78 2.71
CA ALA A 644 -13.11 -23.84 1.95
C ALA A 644 -13.07 -22.83 0.77
N SER A 645 -14.26 -22.51 0.24
CA SER A 645 -14.46 -21.56 -0.87
C SER A 645 -15.94 -21.19 -0.98
N ILE A 646 -16.34 -20.56 -2.06
CA ILE A 646 -17.74 -20.54 -2.52
C ILE A 646 -18.07 -21.81 -3.30
N GLY A 647 -19.37 -22.13 -3.44
CA GLY A 647 -19.85 -23.23 -4.28
C GLY A 647 -19.65 -22.96 -5.77
N GLY A 648 -19.75 -24.01 -6.59
CA GLY A 648 -19.54 -23.89 -8.05
C GLY A 648 -20.55 -22.97 -8.75
N ASP A 649 -21.76 -22.82 -8.20
CA ASP A 649 -22.79 -21.89 -8.66
C ASP A 649 -22.61 -20.46 -8.09
N ARG A 650 -21.63 -20.24 -7.22
CA ARG A 650 -21.32 -18.99 -6.54
C ARG A 650 -22.47 -18.38 -5.70
N ALA A 651 -23.56 -19.13 -5.52
CA ALA A 651 -24.72 -18.67 -4.79
C ALA A 651 -24.59 -18.85 -3.26
N LEU A 652 -23.79 -19.80 -2.82
CA LEU A 652 -23.59 -20.15 -1.41
C LEU A 652 -22.11 -20.46 -1.14
N ARG A 653 -21.73 -20.36 0.12
CA ARG A 653 -20.42 -20.87 0.57
C ARG A 653 -20.38 -22.40 0.50
N ALA A 654 -19.22 -22.95 0.13
CA ALA A 654 -19.04 -24.39 -0.02
C ALA A 654 -19.28 -25.15 1.30
N ARG A 655 -19.78 -26.38 1.19
CA ARG A 655 -19.99 -27.27 2.37
C ARG A 655 -18.67 -27.75 3.00
N PRO A 656 -17.62 -28.14 2.23
CA PRO A 656 -16.32 -28.46 2.80
C PRO A 656 -15.77 -27.28 3.59
N LYS A 657 -15.14 -27.58 4.74
CA LYS A 657 -14.59 -26.56 5.63
C LYS A 657 -13.10 -26.80 5.89
N VAL A 658 -12.36 -25.73 5.97
CA VAL A 658 -10.96 -25.69 6.38
C VAL A 658 -10.80 -25.10 7.77
N ASN A 659 -9.69 -25.40 8.40
CA ASN A 659 -9.34 -24.85 9.69
C ASN A 659 -8.40 -23.67 9.48
N VAL A 660 -8.77 -22.53 10.03
CA VAL A 660 -7.97 -21.30 9.99
C VAL A 660 -7.59 -20.95 11.41
N GLU A 661 -6.29 -20.92 11.69
CA GLU A 661 -5.77 -20.47 12.96
C GLU A 661 -5.59 -18.96 12.96
N VAL A 662 -6.06 -18.31 14.01
CA VAL A 662 -5.87 -16.88 14.27
C VAL A 662 -5.13 -16.72 15.57
N VAL A 663 -3.95 -16.14 15.52
CA VAL A 663 -3.12 -15.82 16.68
C VAL A 663 -3.08 -14.31 16.85
N ARG A 664 -3.52 -13.82 18.00
CA ARG A 664 -3.53 -12.40 18.32
C ARG A 664 -2.61 -12.11 19.50
N PHE A 665 -1.76 -11.14 19.33
CA PHE A 665 -0.92 -10.56 20.37
C PHE A 665 -1.53 -9.23 20.78
N VAL A 666 -1.83 -9.10 22.04
CA VAL A 666 -2.39 -7.88 22.64
C VAL A 666 -1.36 -7.32 23.58
N SER A 667 -0.86 -6.13 23.32
CA SER A 667 0.25 -5.55 24.07
C SER A 667 -0.14 -4.23 24.73
N LEU A 668 0.37 -4.03 25.94
CA LEU A 668 0.35 -2.76 26.65
C LEU A 668 1.78 -2.38 27.02
N THR A 669 2.14 -1.12 26.82
CA THR A 669 3.36 -0.54 27.39
C THR A 669 3.05 0.10 28.72
N GLN A 670 4.08 0.33 29.55
CA GLN A 670 3.95 0.86 30.91
C GLN A 670 3.19 2.19 30.95
N SER A 671 3.57 3.14 30.10
CA SER A 671 2.98 4.49 30.00
C SER A 671 2.13 4.68 28.73
N GLY A 672 1.86 3.61 27.98
CA GLY A 672 1.24 3.69 26.68
C GLY A 672 -0.21 4.13 26.72
N ASP A 673 -0.55 5.04 25.82
CA ASP A 673 -1.91 5.58 25.67
C ASP A 673 -2.77 4.75 24.72
N ARG A 674 -2.22 3.71 24.08
CA ARG A 674 -2.89 2.85 23.10
C ARG A 674 -2.75 1.38 23.45
N ILE A 675 -3.67 0.58 22.92
CA ILE A 675 -3.63 -0.87 22.99
C ILE A 675 -3.15 -1.37 21.63
N GLU A 676 -2.06 -2.09 21.59
CA GLU A 676 -1.45 -2.60 20.36
C GLU A 676 -1.90 -4.01 20.07
N PHE A 677 -2.20 -4.29 18.80
CA PHE A 677 -2.58 -5.61 18.31
C PHE A 677 -1.68 -6.02 17.17
N ARG A 678 -1.20 -7.25 17.24
CA ARG A 678 -0.62 -7.96 16.10
C ARG A 678 -1.44 -9.23 15.90
N THR A 679 -2.01 -9.39 14.72
CA THR A 679 -2.87 -10.51 14.37
C THR A 679 -2.22 -11.31 13.26
N GLU A 680 -2.05 -12.61 13.48
CA GLU A 680 -1.53 -13.57 12.50
C GLU A 680 -2.63 -14.53 12.12
N ILE A 681 -2.79 -14.78 10.83
CA ILE A 681 -3.82 -15.65 10.28
C ILE A 681 -3.14 -16.59 9.29
N GLU A 682 -3.29 -17.89 9.51
CA GLU A 682 -2.92 -18.90 8.53
C GLU A 682 -4.11 -19.16 7.61
N ASN A 683 -4.17 -18.39 6.51
CA ASN A 683 -5.30 -18.46 5.60
C ASN A 683 -5.24 -19.73 4.74
N GLN A 684 -6.29 -20.55 4.82
CA GLN A 684 -6.50 -21.76 4.02
C GLN A 684 -7.84 -21.74 3.28
N ALA A 685 -8.62 -20.66 3.45
CA ALA A 685 -9.92 -20.49 2.79
C ALA A 685 -9.77 -19.60 1.56
N ARG A 686 -10.69 -19.76 0.62
CA ARG A 686 -10.78 -18.97 -0.61
C ARG A 686 -12.12 -18.25 -0.65
N ASP A 687 -12.23 -17.22 -1.47
CA ASP A 687 -13.48 -16.51 -1.79
C ASP A 687 -14.17 -16.00 -0.52
N HIS A 688 -13.42 -15.30 0.32
CA HIS A 688 -13.92 -14.76 1.58
C HIS A 688 -13.25 -13.44 1.93
N ARG A 689 -13.88 -12.70 2.84
CA ARG A 689 -13.36 -11.47 3.41
C ARG A 689 -13.20 -11.63 4.92
N MET A 690 -12.04 -11.30 5.45
CA MET A 690 -11.81 -11.33 6.89
C MET A 690 -11.61 -9.92 7.45
N ARG A 691 -12.33 -9.61 8.52
CA ARG A 691 -12.35 -8.29 9.16
C ARG A 691 -12.11 -8.39 10.65
N VAL A 692 -11.64 -7.29 11.24
CA VAL A 692 -11.62 -7.10 12.70
C VAL A 692 -12.53 -5.96 13.10
N HIS A 693 -13.40 -6.22 14.08
CA HIS A 693 -14.44 -5.28 14.51
C HIS A 693 -14.14 -4.68 15.87
N PHE A 694 -14.49 -3.39 16.02
CA PHE A 694 -14.38 -2.62 17.25
C PHE A 694 -15.72 -1.97 17.57
N PRO A 695 -16.22 -2.08 18.82
CA PRO A 695 -17.50 -1.50 19.21
C PRO A 695 -17.38 -0.01 19.53
N PHE A 696 -18.50 0.69 19.38
CA PHE A 696 -18.70 2.03 19.91
C PHE A 696 -19.63 2.00 21.12
N PRO A 697 -19.48 2.92 22.09
CA PRO A 697 -20.40 3.05 23.21
C PRO A 697 -21.77 3.55 22.76
N GLU A 698 -21.82 4.42 21.76
CA GLU A 698 -23.01 4.99 21.16
C GLU A 698 -22.93 4.94 19.63
N GLU A 699 -24.02 5.32 18.94
CA GLU A 699 -24.03 5.38 17.48
C GLU A 699 -23.13 6.51 16.96
N SER A 700 -22.24 6.19 16.03
CA SER A 700 -21.46 7.16 15.28
C SER A 700 -22.13 7.47 13.95
N LYS A 701 -22.22 8.74 13.58
CA LYS A 701 -22.83 9.22 12.35
C LYS A 701 -21.81 9.49 11.25
N GLU A 702 -20.55 9.68 11.63
CA GLU A 702 -19.46 10.02 10.74
C GLU A 702 -18.13 9.45 11.26
N SER A 703 -17.17 9.40 10.37
CA SER A 703 -15.79 9.00 10.67
C SER A 703 -14.83 10.07 10.18
N LEU A 704 -13.73 10.29 10.91
CA LEU A 704 -12.59 11.07 10.49
C LEU A 704 -11.46 10.11 10.16
N ALA A 705 -10.95 10.13 8.94
CA ALA A 705 -9.92 9.21 8.49
C ALA A 705 -8.74 9.94 7.85
N GLY A 706 -7.53 9.39 8.02
CA GLY A 706 -6.35 9.90 7.36
C GLY A 706 -6.46 9.76 5.85
N GLY A 707 -6.18 10.83 5.13
CA GLY A 707 -6.11 10.93 3.68
C GLY A 707 -4.79 11.57 3.23
N THR A 708 -4.77 12.09 2.02
CA THR A 708 -3.61 12.70 1.39
C THR A 708 -3.38 14.12 1.94
N PHE A 709 -2.40 14.25 2.84
CA PHE A 709 -2.07 15.48 3.58
C PHE A 709 -3.18 16.08 4.45
N GLU A 710 -4.28 15.36 4.66
CA GLU A 710 -5.39 15.84 5.47
C GLU A 710 -6.14 14.70 6.17
N ALA A 711 -7.00 15.05 7.12
CA ALA A 711 -8.00 14.17 7.68
C ALA A 711 -9.35 14.47 7.01
N VAL A 712 -10.02 13.42 6.54
CA VAL A 712 -11.26 13.49 5.77
C VAL A 712 -12.43 12.99 6.61
N THR A 713 -13.47 13.80 6.74
CA THR A 713 -14.72 13.39 7.36
C THR A 713 -15.62 12.71 6.33
N ARG A 714 -16.14 11.53 6.68
CA ARG A 714 -17.04 10.76 5.82
C ARG A 714 -18.28 10.33 6.60
N PRO A 715 -19.48 10.31 5.95
CA PRO A 715 -20.67 9.80 6.59
C PRO A 715 -20.54 8.31 6.92
N ALA A 716 -21.10 7.87 8.05
CA ALA A 716 -21.11 6.48 8.47
C ALA A 716 -22.00 5.57 7.60
N ARG A 717 -22.84 6.14 6.78
CA ARG A 717 -23.70 5.43 5.83
C ARG A 717 -23.39 5.86 4.41
N PRO A 718 -23.47 4.96 3.41
CA PRO A 718 -23.37 5.36 2.02
C PRO A 718 -24.34 6.49 1.71
N VAL A 719 -23.91 7.47 0.95
CA VAL A 719 -24.81 8.49 0.42
C VAL A 719 -25.69 7.80 -0.63
N PRO A 720 -27.01 7.73 -0.43
CA PRO A 720 -27.89 7.11 -1.42
C PRO A 720 -27.79 7.88 -2.74
N LEU A 721 -27.85 7.16 -3.84
CA LEU A 721 -28.01 7.80 -5.15
C LEU A 721 -29.37 8.50 -5.22
N PRO A 722 -29.47 9.65 -5.88
CA PRO A 722 -30.72 10.39 -5.98
C PRO A 722 -31.84 9.54 -6.60
N HIS A 723 -32.99 9.51 -5.94
CA HIS A 723 -34.18 8.85 -6.49
C HIS A 723 -34.79 9.69 -7.63
N GLY A 724 -35.26 9.03 -8.67
CA GLY A 724 -35.97 9.67 -9.79
C GLY A 724 -35.09 10.31 -10.86
N LEU A 725 -33.76 10.35 -10.67
CA LEU A 725 -32.83 10.73 -11.72
C LEU A 725 -32.41 9.47 -12.50
N GLN A 726 -32.44 9.53 -13.81
CA GLN A 726 -31.90 8.47 -14.65
C GLN A 726 -30.36 8.53 -14.56
N ARG A 727 -29.75 7.44 -14.13
CA ARG A 727 -28.29 7.31 -14.12
C ARG A 727 -27.77 7.30 -15.56
N PRO A 728 -26.82 8.14 -15.88
CA PRO A 728 -26.13 8.05 -17.15
C PRO A 728 -25.06 6.92 -17.08
N ILE A 729 -25.53 5.68 -17.22
CA ILE A 729 -24.67 4.50 -17.14
C ILE A 729 -23.90 4.37 -18.44
N SER A 730 -22.58 4.23 -18.33
CA SER A 730 -21.75 3.89 -19.47
C SER A 730 -22.05 2.44 -19.89
N PRO A 731 -22.43 2.19 -21.15
CA PRO A 731 -22.64 0.83 -21.64
C PRO A 731 -21.41 -0.09 -21.48
N GLU A 732 -20.22 0.49 -21.56
CA GLU A 732 -18.93 -0.22 -21.52
C GLU A 732 -18.49 -0.52 -20.10
N LEU A 733 -18.62 0.43 -19.17
CA LEU A 733 -18.12 0.33 -17.81
C LEU A 733 -19.18 -0.17 -16.81
N GLY A 734 -20.45 -0.24 -17.22
CA GLY A 734 -21.54 -0.78 -16.44
C GLY A 734 -21.96 0.07 -15.24
N GLU A 735 -22.74 -0.54 -14.36
CA GLU A 735 -23.33 0.07 -13.17
C GLU A 735 -22.66 -0.49 -11.91
N GLU A 736 -22.16 0.40 -11.04
CA GLU A 736 -21.70 0.04 -9.69
C GLU A 736 -22.69 0.52 -8.63
N GLN A 737 -22.87 -0.27 -7.57
CA GLN A 737 -23.67 0.12 -6.41
C GLN A 737 -22.81 0.88 -5.40
N PRO A 738 -23.35 1.91 -4.72
CA PRO A 738 -22.62 2.61 -3.67
C PRO A 738 -22.14 1.68 -2.57
N ALA A 739 -20.87 1.73 -2.23
CA ALA A 739 -20.28 0.94 -1.17
C ALA A 739 -20.20 1.73 0.14
N SER A 740 -20.27 1.00 1.27
CA SER A 740 -20.09 1.55 2.62
C SER A 740 -18.63 1.53 3.09
N THR A 741 -17.75 0.92 2.31
CA THR A 741 -16.32 0.86 2.61
C THR A 741 -15.61 2.13 2.14
N HIS A 742 -14.58 2.50 2.90
CA HIS A 742 -13.79 3.71 2.65
C HIS A 742 -12.31 3.43 2.73
N PRO A 743 -11.48 4.08 1.88
CA PRO A 743 -10.03 4.06 2.03
C PRO A 743 -9.59 4.89 3.23
N PHE A 744 -8.43 4.56 3.82
CA PHE A 744 -7.77 5.39 4.81
C PHE A 744 -6.27 5.16 4.84
N THR A 745 -5.55 6.14 5.37
CA THR A 745 -4.10 6.07 5.57
C THR A 745 -3.78 6.33 7.03
N GLY A 746 -3.19 5.33 7.69
CA GLY A 746 -2.67 5.46 9.04
C GLY A 746 -3.70 5.41 10.15
N PHE A 747 -4.81 6.16 10.08
CA PHE A 747 -5.80 6.20 11.14
C PHE A 747 -7.23 6.39 10.65
N VAL A 748 -8.17 5.92 11.47
CA VAL A 748 -9.58 6.28 11.40
C VAL A 748 -10.12 6.47 12.82
N ALA A 749 -10.95 7.49 13.03
CA ALA A 749 -11.55 7.82 14.30
C ALA A 749 -13.06 8.07 14.12
N CYS A 750 -13.86 7.61 15.08
CA CYS A 750 -15.30 7.81 15.10
C CYS A 750 -15.74 8.41 16.44
N ALA A 751 -16.45 9.54 16.37
CA ALA A 751 -17.11 10.10 17.54
C ALA A 751 -18.33 9.25 17.91
N ALA A 752 -18.48 8.92 19.21
CA ALA A 752 -19.57 8.12 19.73
C ALA A 752 -19.96 8.64 21.12
N GLY A 753 -20.90 9.58 21.17
CA GLY A 753 -21.28 10.30 22.38
C GLY A 753 -20.16 11.21 22.87
N ALA A 754 -19.79 11.06 24.13
CA ALA A 754 -18.72 11.84 24.78
C ALA A 754 -17.30 11.32 24.46
N PHE A 755 -17.18 10.28 23.64
CA PHE A 755 -15.92 9.60 23.38
C PHE A 755 -15.62 9.52 21.90
N THR A 756 -14.34 9.35 21.60
CA THR A 756 -13.84 8.98 20.27
C THR A 756 -13.14 7.63 20.34
N VAL A 757 -13.44 6.75 19.40
CA VAL A 757 -12.75 5.48 19.21
C VAL A 757 -11.84 5.62 17.99
N GLY A 758 -10.55 5.76 18.23
CA GLY A 758 -9.51 5.85 17.21
C GLY A 758 -8.86 4.49 16.96
N LEU A 759 -8.63 4.18 15.68
CA LEU A 759 -7.87 3.03 15.24
C LEU A 759 -6.69 3.50 14.41
N LEU A 760 -5.51 3.00 14.74
CA LEU A 760 -4.30 3.20 13.94
C LEU A 760 -3.99 1.89 13.23
N ALA A 761 -3.59 1.92 11.96
CA ALA A 761 -3.27 0.71 11.24
C ALA A 761 -2.10 0.89 10.26
N ARG A 762 -1.33 -0.20 10.08
CA ARG A 762 -0.25 -0.28 9.08
C ARG A 762 -0.60 -1.28 8.01
N GLY A 763 -0.58 -0.85 6.75
CA GLY A 763 -0.87 -1.72 5.59
C GLY A 763 -2.31 -2.22 5.49
N ILE A 764 -3.23 -1.67 6.29
CA ILE A 764 -4.68 -1.84 6.15
C ILE A 764 -5.22 -0.54 5.58
N ARG A 765 -5.97 -0.62 4.49
CA ARG A 765 -6.41 0.55 3.71
C ARG A 765 -7.92 0.70 3.62
N GLU A 766 -8.68 -0.24 4.18
CA GLU A 766 -10.14 -0.23 4.09
C GLU A 766 -10.79 -0.36 5.47
N TYR A 767 -11.78 0.49 5.71
CA TYR A 767 -12.66 0.40 6.87
C TYR A 767 -14.13 0.58 6.47
N GLU A 768 -15.01 0.18 7.36
CA GLU A 768 -16.45 0.37 7.25
C GLU A 768 -17.04 0.69 8.63
N VAL A 769 -17.87 1.73 8.74
CA VAL A 769 -18.78 1.88 9.88
C VAL A 769 -20.01 1.03 9.59
N LEU A 770 -20.20 -0.02 10.38
CA LEU A 770 -21.22 -1.01 10.09
C LEU A 770 -22.65 -0.46 10.25
N PRO A 771 -23.65 -1.03 9.57
CA PRO A 771 -25.05 -0.66 9.72
C PRO A 771 -25.47 -0.59 11.20
N GLY A 772 -26.15 0.49 11.57
CA GLY A 772 -26.48 0.79 12.97
C GLY A 772 -25.44 1.66 13.71
N GLY A 773 -24.30 1.98 13.07
CA GLY A 773 -23.32 2.97 13.58
C GLY A 773 -22.64 2.60 14.90
N ARG A 774 -22.77 1.34 15.36
CA ARG A 774 -22.23 0.88 16.66
C ARG A 774 -20.93 0.09 16.58
N TRP A 775 -20.42 -0.11 15.37
CA TRP A 775 -19.20 -0.85 15.12
C TRP A 775 -18.43 -0.26 13.97
N ILE A 776 -17.12 -0.29 14.07
CA ILE A 776 -16.22 -0.09 12.95
C ILE A 776 -15.48 -1.39 12.66
N ALA A 777 -15.36 -1.73 11.38
CA ALA A 777 -14.63 -2.86 10.87
C ALA A 777 -13.41 -2.38 10.07
N LEU A 778 -12.25 -2.97 10.32
CA LEU A 778 -11.09 -2.89 9.42
C LEU A 778 -11.07 -4.17 8.59
N THR A 779 -10.96 -4.03 7.27
CA THR A 779 -10.79 -5.18 6.37
C THR A 779 -9.34 -5.63 6.43
N LEU A 780 -9.11 -6.81 7.01
CA LEU A 780 -7.79 -7.40 7.10
C LEU A 780 -7.32 -7.85 5.71
N PHE A 781 -8.14 -8.60 4.99
CA PHE A 781 -7.91 -8.98 3.60
C PHE A 781 -9.17 -9.50 2.94
N ARG A 782 -9.15 -9.55 1.61
CA ARG A 782 -10.08 -10.26 0.75
C ARG A 782 -9.34 -11.36 0.01
N SER A 783 -9.96 -12.53 -0.08
CA SER A 783 -9.50 -13.64 -0.90
C SER A 783 -10.43 -13.78 -2.09
N VAL A 784 -9.97 -13.43 -3.27
CA VAL A 784 -10.71 -13.55 -4.53
C VAL A 784 -9.81 -14.18 -5.60
N GLY A 785 -10.35 -14.77 -6.62
CA GLY A 785 -9.55 -15.53 -7.59
C GLY A 785 -9.76 -15.11 -9.04
N TRP A 786 -10.27 -13.89 -9.27
CA TRP A 786 -10.58 -13.37 -10.60
C TRP A 786 -10.20 -11.91 -10.70
N LEU A 787 -9.57 -11.54 -11.80
CA LEU A 787 -9.29 -10.15 -12.12
C LEU A 787 -10.60 -9.36 -12.22
N SER A 788 -11.52 -9.82 -13.07
CA SER A 788 -12.84 -9.20 -13.22
C SER A 788 -13.93 -10.24 -13.48
N ARG A 789 -15.20 -9.87 -13.18
CA ARG A 789 -16.37 -10.68 -13.42
C ARG A 789 -17.58 -9.81 -13.73
N ALA A 790 -18.44 -10.28 -14.65
CA ALA A 790 -19.69 -9.61 -15.02
C ALA A 790 -20.91 -10.01 -14.18
N ASP A 791 -20.81 -11.08 -13.37
CA ASP A 791 -21.92 -11.70 -12.64
C ASP A 791 -22.13 -11.15 -11.21
N LEU A 792 -21.60 -9.98 -10.89
CA LEU A 792 -21.67 -9.39 -9.56
C LEU A 792 -23.00 -8.65 -9.34
N ALA A 793 -23.48 -8.63 -8.09
CA ALA A 793 -24.57 -7.76 -7.67
C ALA A 793 -24.09 -6.34 -7.36
N SER A 794 -22.87 -6.21 -6.87
CA SER A 794 -22.22 -4.93 -6.55
C SER A 794 -21.82 -4.12 -7.79
N ARG A 795 -21.52 -4.79 -8.91
CA ARG A 795 -21.23 -4.18 -10.21
C ARG A 795 -21.75 -5.06 -11.35
N LYS A 796 -22.38 -4.43 -12.33
CA LYS A 796 -22.78 -5.08 -13.57
C LYS A 796 -21.80 -4.72 -14.67
N ALA A 797 -21.46 -5.65 -15.52
CA ALA A 797 -20.36 -5.63 -16.48
C ALA A 797 -18.97 -5.85 -15.86
N ASN A 798 -18.01 -6.18 -16.71
CA ASN A 798 -16.62 -6.33 -16.35
C ASN A 798 -15.95 -4.97 -16.15
N ALA A 799 -15.00 -4.88 -15.23
CA ALA A 799 -14.10 -3.72 -15.11
C ALA A 799 -12.76 -3.97 -15.80
N GLY A 800 -12.51 -5.18 -16.24
CA GLY A 800 -11.35 -5.64 -16.97
C GLY A 800 -11.61 -7.03 -17.56
N PRO A 801 -10.64 -7.70 -18.16
CA PRO A 801 -10.81 -9.03 -18.71
C PRO A 801 -11.16 -10.09 -17.63
N ASP A 802 -11.98 -11.07 -18.01
CA ASP A 802 -12.36 -12.21 -17.16
C ASP A 802 -11.19 -13.23 -17.11
N ILE A 803 -10.20 -12.96 -16.28
CA ILE A 803 -8.96 -13.74 -16.13
C ILE A 803 -8.85 -14.31 -14.72
N PRO A 804 -8.53 -15.61 -14.54
CA PRO A 804 -8.22 -16.17 -13.23
C PRO A 804 -6.93 -15.57 -12.64
N THR A 805 -6.98 -15.18 -11.36
CA THR A 805 -5.85 -14.65 -10.61
C THR A 805 -5.73 -15.37 -9.26
N PRO A 806 -5.26 -16.63 -9.27
CA PRO A 806 -5.25 -17.48 -8.07
C PRO A 806 -4.41 -16.94 -6.91
N ASN A 807 -3.37 -16.11 -7.17
CA ASN A 807 -2.54 -15.54 -6.11
C ASN A 807 -3.26 -14.43 -5.32
N ALA A 808 -4.36 -13.87 -5.85
CA ALA A 808 -5.21 -12.92 -5.13
C ALA A 808 -6.07 -13.58 -4.01
N GLN A 809 -6.06 -14.90 -3.93
CA GLN A 809 -6.67 -15.63 -2.79
C GLN A 809 -5.90 -15.46 -1.48
N GLU A 810 -4.71 -14.87 -1.50
CA GLU A 810 -3.87 -14.60 -0.32
C GLU A 810 -3.76 -15.80 0.64
N ILE A 811 -3.54 -17.00 0.11
CA ILE A 811 -3.36 -18.22 0.89
C ILE A 811 -2.03 -18.16 1.64
N GLY A 812 -2.02 -18.71 2.87
CA GLY A 812 -0.83 -18.76 3.73
C GLY A 812 -0.87 -17.73 4.86
N ARG A 813 0.30 -17.48 5.44
CA ARG A 813 0.44 -16.64 6.62
C ARG A 813 0.29 -15.15 6.31
N GLN A 814 -0.68 -14.51 6.98
CA GLN A 814 -0.97 -13.09 6.93
C GLN A 814 -0.70 -12.44 8.29
N VAL A 815 -0.08 -11.27 8.30
CA VAL A 815 0.25 -10.54 9.55
C VAL A 815 -0.25 -9.10 9.46
N PHE A 816 -0.96 -8.67 10.50
CA PHE A 816 -1.62 -7.37 10.60
C PHE A 816 -1.22 -6.65 11.89
N GLU A 817 -0.96 -5.36 11.81
CA GLU A 817 -0.63 -4.50 12.94
C GLU A 817 -1.58 -3.31 12.99
N TYR A 818 -2.24 -3.15 14.12
CA TYR A 818 -3.16 -2.03 14.37
C TYR A 818 -3.26 -1.74 15.86
N SER A 819 -3.80 -0.60 16.21
CA SER A 819 -3.93 -0.17 17.61
C SER A 819 -5.28 0.48 17.86
N LEU A 820 -5.76 0.38 19.10
CA LEU A 820 -6.94 1.06 19.60
C LEU A 820 -6.50 2.21 20.51
N LEU A 821 -7.00 3.42 20.22
CA LEU A 821 -6.74 4.64 20.96
C LEU A 821 -8.06 5.33 21.30
N PRO A 822 -8.69 5.03 22.44
CA PRO A 822 -9.83 5.79 22.92
C PRO A 822 -9.41 7.19 23.41
N SER A 823 -10.25 8.19 23.14
CA SER A 823 -10.09 9.55 23.66
C SER A 823 -11.43 10.14 24.11
N GLY A 824 -11.40 11.19 24.92
CA GLY A 824 -12.57 11.98 25.26
C GLY A 824 -12.77 13.11 24.25
N GLY A 825 -14.01 13.50 24.02
CA GLY A 825 -14.37 14.56 23.09
C GLY A 825 -14.49 14.10 21.62
N ALA A 826 -14.69 15.06 20.74
CA ALA A 826 -14.65 14.84 19.30
C ALA A 826 -13.19 14.56 18.83
N PRO A 827 -12.98 13.85 17.72
CA PRO A 827 -11.66 13.71 17.13
C PRO A 827 -11.21 15.08 16.61
N ASP A 828 -10.06 15.54 17.10
CA ASP A 828 -9.40 16.77 16.63
C ASP A 828 -8.51 16.52 15.42
#